data_56b2d55500c2c928036a285d227641f6
#
_entry.id   56b2d55500c2c928036a285d227641f6
#
_cell.length_a   1.000
_cell.length_b   1.000
_cell.length_c   1.000
_cell.angle_alpha   90.00
_cell.angle_beta   90.00
_cell.angle_gamma   90.00
#
_symmetry.space_group_name_H-M   'P 1'
#
loop_
_entity.id
_entity.type
_entity.pdbx_description
1 polymer ?
#
loop_
_entity_poly.entity_id
_entity_poly.type
_entity_poly.pdbx_seq_one_letter_code
_entity_poly.pdbx_strand_id
1 'polypeptide(L)'
;MSHEHADTCCHGHGHDHGHRHAPRPAVAAIGTLAGNAELRWSDLRIEAMDCPTEERLIRDALGRQPAVESLEFNLMQRLLRVQHRFDSVEPLQKLIAGLGMQAVPLDAGENTDGPSQAPAKPWWPLALAGAMALTSEIVEWFGLAPDWVVAGLALLAILGAGLPTYRKGWIALKNRNLNINALMSIAVTGAVLIGQWPEAAMVSVLFAIAELIEAKSLDRARNAIRGLLQLAPEQATVLVGGEWKELPAKQVELEATVRVKPGERIALDGEVTSGRSSVNQAPITGESLPVEKEVGEPVFAGSINGEGALEYRVTRRADDSTLARIIHAVEEAQGSRAPTQRFVDSFARVYTPVVFLIALATAVLPPLLFGGAWLDWIYRALVLLVIACPCALVISTPVTIVSGLSAAARLGILIKGGVFLELGRKLSWVALDKTGTITHGKPQQTDYLPIAEADGTDARLLAASLAARSDHPVSRAVANAAEEDGLALGVVEDLAALPGRGVSGRIDGVLYHLGNHRLVEELGLCSPALEERLDALERQGKTVIALCDPQRVRALFAVADGVKDSSREAIRELHALDVKTLMLTGDNPHTAAAIAAQVGIDAARGNLLPEDKLREVEARQADGSRVGMVGDGINDAPALARADIGFAMGAAGTDTAIETAGVALMDDDLRKLPQFVRLSRTTHAILAQNITLALGIKAVFLALTLAGEGTLWMAVFADMGASLLVVFNGLRLLRKRF
;
A
#
# COMPACT_ATOMS: atom_id res chain seq x y z
N MET A 1 -50.97 -35.48 22.21
CA MET A 1 -51.40 -34.26 22.89
C MET A 1 -50.34 -33.22 22.54
N SER A 2 -50.35 -32.56 21.35
CA SER A 2 -51.20 -31.44 20.89
C SER A 2 -51.08 -30.21 21.78
N HIS A 3 -50.42 -29.18 21.22
CA HIS A 3 -50.87 -27.80 21.02
C HIS A 3 -49.68 -26.99 20.50
N GLU A 4 -49.75 -26.63 19.30
CA GLU A 4 -49.95 -25.39 18.52
C GLU A 4 -50.24 -24.12 19.32
N HIS A 5 -49.56 -23.04 18.92
CA HIS A 5 -50.04 -21.66 18.73
C HIS A 5 -48.85 -20.85 18.21
N ALA A 6 -48.83 -20.44 16.95
CA ALA A 6 -49.59 -19.39 16.25
C ALA A 6 -49.11 -17.95 16.57
N ASP A 7 -48.51 -17.35 15.58
CA ASP A 7 -48.51 -15.98 15.03
C ASP A 7 -48.87 -14.79 15.92
N THR A 8 -48.02 -13.76 15.83
CA THR A 8 -48.56 -12.41 15.63
C THR A 8 -47.54 -11.48 14.96
N CYS A 9 -47.98 -10.87 13.87
CA CYS A 9 -47.36 -9.85 13.04
C CYS A 9 -47.03 -8.54 13.77
N CYS A 10 -45.99 -7.83 13.35
CA CYS A 10 -45.89 -6.37 13.45
C CYS A 10 -45.50 -5.75 12.12
N HIS A 11 -46.31 -4.83 11.67
CA HIS A 11 -46.21 -4.01 10.48
C HIS A 11 -45.01 -3.04 10.54
N GLY A 12 -44.23 -2.95 9.48
CA GLY A 12 -43.27 -1.89 9.23
C GLY A 12 -43.50 -1.29 7.83
N HIS A 13 -43.79 -0.01 7.78
CA HIS A 13 -44.05 0.74 6.56
C HIS A 13 -42.79 0.80 5.67
N GLY A 14 -42.88 0.21 4.49
CA GLY A 14 -41.90 0.40 3.40
C GLY A 14 -42.35 1.59 2.54
N HIS A 15 -41.47 2.60 2.39
CA HIS A 15 -41.56 3.60 1.33
C HIS A 15 -40.89 3.07 0.08
N ASP A 16 -41.69 2.67 -0.88
CA ASP A 16 -41.30 2.25 -2.21
C ASP A 16 -41.08 3.49 -3.09
N HIS A 17 -39.82 3.87 -3.36
CA HIS A 17 -39.48 4.80 -4.41
C HIS A 17 -39.09 4.02 -5.67
N GLY A 18 -40.11 3.65 -6.44
CA GLY A 18 -39.96 3.01 -7.74
C GLY A 18 -39.32 3.92 -8.78
N HIS A 19 -38.01 3.86 -8.94
CA HIS A 19 -37.34 4.34 -10.14
C HIS A 19 -37.45 3.26 -11.23
N ARG A 20 -38.41 3.45 -12.16
CA ARG A 20 -38.51 2.69 -13.40
C ARG A 20 -37.26 2.98 -14.25
N HIS A 21 -36.27 2.08 -14.19
CA HIS A 21 -35.22 2.02 -15.21
C HIS A 21 -35.82 1.48 -16.50
N ALA A 22 -35.70 2.26 -17.58
CA ALA A 22 -35.98 1.79 -18.93
C ALA A 22 -35.12 0.57 -19.27
N PRO A 23 -35.64 -0.43 -20.04
CA PRO A 23 -34.88 -1.62 -20.37
C PRO A 23 -33.64 -1.23 -21.19
N ARG A 24 -32.46 -1.58 -20.68
CA ARG A 24 -31.19 -1.47 -21.40
C ARG A 24 -31.23 -2.38 -22.62
N PRO A 25 -30.74 -1.93 -23.82
CA PRO A 25 -30.61 -2.83 -24.95
C PRO A 25 -29.64 -3.97 -24.59
N ALA A 26 -30.07 -5.21 -24.84
CA ALA A 26 -29.28 -6.41 -24.61
C ALA A 26 -28.02 -6.36 -25.49
N VAL A 27 -26.86 -6.21 -24.86
CA VAL A 27 -25.59 -6.49 -25.51
C VAL A 27 -25.50 -8.01 -25.66
N ALA A 28 -25.31 -8.49 -26.89
CA ALA A 28 -25.21 -9.92 -27.17
C ALA A 28 -24.11 -10.54 -26.27
N ALA A 29 -24.50 -11.50 -25.47
CA ALA A 29 -23.58 -12.27 -24.65
C ALA A 29 -22.67 -13.09 -25.57
N ILE A 30 -21.39 -12.78 -25.57
CA ILE A 30 -20.38 -13.51 -26.33
C ILE A 30 -19.85 -14.61 -25.40
N GLY A 31 -20.40 -15.79 -25.52
CA GLY A 31 -20.01 -16.99 -24.79
C GLY A 31 -21.19 -17.75 -24.21
N THR A 32 -21.17 -19.05 -24.27
CA THR A 32 -22.15 -19.92 -23.62
C THR A 32 -21.87 -19.94 -22.12
N LEU A 33 -22.85 -19.50 -21.33
CA LEU A 33 -22.86 -19.74 -19.87
C LEU A 33 -23.09 -21.23 -19.64
N ALA A 34 -22.06 -21.97 -19.23
CA ALA A 34 -22.27 -23.32 -18.71
C ALA A 34 -22.96 -23.22 -17.37
N GLY A 35 -24.15 -23.82 -17.25
CA GLY A 35 -24.98 -23.73 -16.06
C GLY A 35 -24.47 -24.54 -14.87
N ASN A 36 -23.23 -24.39 -14.44
CA ASN A 36 -22.51 -24.80 -13.24
C ASN A 36 -21.00 -24.62 -13.40
N ALA A 37 -20.52 -23.66 -14.20
CA ALA A 37 -19.08 -23.44 -14.37
C ALA A 37 -18.48 -22.96 -13.04
N GLU A 38 -17.44 -23.67 -12.60
CA GLU A 38 -16.61 -23.27 -11.45
C GLU A 38 -15.98 -21.90 -11.68
N LEU A 39 -15.89 -21.14 -10.62
CA LEU A 39 -15.24 -19.84 -10.62
C LEU A 39 -13.73 -20.01 -10.83
N ARG A 40 -13.19 -19.43 -11.89
CA ARG A 40 -11.78 -19.58 -12.26
C ARG A 40 -11.10 -18.23 -12.31
N TRP A 41 -9.82 -18.21 -11.93
CA TRP A 41 -8.94 -17.08 -12.13
C TRP A 41 -8.11 -17.26 -13.41
N SER A 42 -7.98 -16.21 -14.20
CA SER A 42 -7.10 -16.16 -15.36
C SER A 42 -6.27 -14.89 -15.36
N ASP A 43 -4.97 -15.05 -15.55
CA ASP A 43 -4.01 -13.95 -15.62
C ASP A 43 -3.72 -13.66 -17.11
N LEU A 44 -3.91 -12.39 -17.47
CA LEU A 44 -3.76 -11.89 -18.83
C LEU A 44 -2.73 -10.78 -18.88
N ARG A 45 -1.74 -10.87 -19.76
CA ARG A 45 -0.82 -9.77 -20.07
C ARG A 45 -1.36 -8.94 -21.23
N ILE A 46 -1.45 -7.62 -21.01
CA ILE A 46 -1.99 -6.66 -21.99
C ILE A 46 -0.97 -5.55 -22.19
N GLU A 47 -0.09 -5.70 -23.18
CA GLU A 47 1.02 -4.77 -23.42
C GLU A 47 0.58 -3.32 -23.67
N ALA A 48 -0.60 -3.13 -24.24
CA ALA A 48 -1.18 -1.82 -24.50
C ALA A 48 -1.82 -1.16 -23.27
N MET A 49 -1.88 -1.84 -22.11
CA MET A 49 -2.45 -1.31 -20.87
C MET A 49 -1.37 -0.54 -20.10
N ASP A 50 -1.07 0.67 -20.54
CA ASP A 50 -0.02 1.49 -19.97
C ASP A 50 -0.53 2.69 -19.17
N CYS A 51 -1.84 2.98 -19.19
CA CYS A 51 -2.43 4.11 -18.50
C CYS A 51 -3.81 3.79 -17.87
N PRO A 52 -4.26 4.61 -16.89
CA PRO A 52 -5.57 4.43 -16.23
C PRO A 52 -6.76 4.52 -17.18
N THR A 53 -6.60 5.16 -18.35
CA THR A 53 -7.67 5.28 -19.34
C THR A 53 -7.95 3.93 -20.01
N GLU A 54 -6.92 3.17 -20.32
CA GLU A 54 -7.03 1.83 -20.90
C GLU A 54 -7.56 0.82 -19.89
N GLU A 55 -7.09 0.87 -18.64
CA GLU A 55 -7.69 0.11 -17.54
C GLU A 55 -9.20 0.35 -17.47
N ARG A 56 -9.62 1.61 -17.51
CA ARG A 56 -11.05 1.95 -17.44
C ARG A 56 -11.83 1.37 -18.61
N LEU A 57 -11.31 1.43 -19.83
CA LEU A 57 -11.94 0.85 -21.02
C LEU A 57 -12.15 -0.66 -20.87
N ILE A 58 -11.12 -1.36 -20.38
CA ILE A 58 -11.19 -2.81 -20.14
C ILE A 58 -12.19 -3.11 -19.00
N ARG A 59 -12.12 -2.38 -17.91
CA ARG A 59 -13.02 -2.53 -16.76
C ARG A 59 -14.48 -2.32 -17.14
N ASP A 60 -14.77 -1.28 -17.94
CA ASP A 60 -16.13 -0.98 -18.42
C ASP A 60 -16.64 -2.04 -19.41
N ALA A 61 -15.77 -2.63 -20.20
CA ALA A 61 -16.14 -3.66 -21.17
C ALA A 61 -16.39 -5.02 -20.50
N LEU A 62 -15.45 -5.45 -19.64
CA LEU A 62 -15.51 -6.75 -18.94
C LEU A 62 -16.54 -6.73 -17.80
N GLY A 63 -16.66 -5.62 -17.06
CA GLY A 63 -17.63 -5.49 -15.95
C GLY A 63 -19.10 -5.49 -16.39
N ARG A 64 -19.38 -5.39 -17.71
CA ARG A 64 -20.73 -5.58 -18.25
C ARG A 64 -21.09 -7.04 -18.53
N GLN A 65 -20.11 -7.93 -18.44
CA GLN A 65 -20.30 -9.37 -18.71
C GLN A 65 -20.79 -10.06 -17.43
N PRO A 66 -21.94 -10.76 -17.47
CA PRO A 66 -22.47 -11.46 -16.30
C PRO A 66 -21.57 -12.59 -15.78
N ALA A 67 -20.69 -13.09 -16.66
CA ALA A 67 -19.78 -14.18 -16.34
C ALA A 67 -18.47 -13.69 -15.67
N VAL A 68 -18.25 -12.39 -15.51
CA VAL A 68 -17.09 -11.80 -14.85
C VAL A 68 -17.49 -11.30 -13.46
N GLU A 69 -16.87 -11.84 -12.42
CA GLU A 69 -17.17 -11.47 -11.03
C GLU A 69 -16.21 -10.44 -10.47
N SER A 70 -14.91 -10.60 -10.72
CA SER A 70 -13.89 -9.70 -10.20
C SER A 70 -12.82 -9.37 -11.24
N LEU A 71 -12.27 -8.17 -11.14
CA LEU A 71 -11.21 -7.65 -12.00
C LEU A 71 -10.14 -6.98 -11.14
N GLU A 72 -8.94 -7.52 -11.18
CA GLU A 72 -7.75 -6.97 -10.55
C GLU A 72 -6.77 -6.51 -11.62
N PHE A 73 -6.34 -5.26 -11.53
CA PHE A 73 -5.44 -4.66 -12.51
C PHE A 73 -4.10 -4.34 -11.88
N ASN A 74 -3.04 -4.83 -12.50
CA ASN A 74 -1.69 -4.41 -12.22
C ASN A 74 -1.13 -3.66 -13.42
N LEU A 75 -1.24 -2.33 -13.40
CA LEU A 75 -0.77 -1.47 -14.48
C LEU A 75 0.75 -1.49 -14.63
N MET A 76 1.51 -1.83 -13.57
CA MET A 76 2.98 -1.88 -13.64
C MET A 76 3.47 -3.07 -14.45
N GLN A 77 2.90 -4.21 -14.20
CA GLN A 77 3.22 -5.46 -14.90
C GLN A 77 2.37 -5.63 -16.17
N ARG A 78 1.42 -4.69 -16.41
CA ARG A 78 0.45 -4.78 -17.51
C ARG A 78 -0.38 -6.07 -17.45
N LEU A 79 -0.68 -6.49 -16.21
CA LEU A 79 -1.43 -7.69 -15.90
C LEU A 79 -2.87 -7.36 -15.56
N LEU A 80 -3.76 -8.21 -16.04
CA LEU A 80 -5.15 -8.24 -15.67
C LEU A 80 -5.49 -9.64 -15.16
N ARG A 81 -5.86 -9.74 -13.89
CA ARG A 81 -6.39 -10.94 -13.28
C ARG A 81 -7.91 -10.87 -13.29
N VAL A 82 -8.54 -11.87 -13.88
CA VAL A 82 -10.00 -11.93 -14.07
C VAL A 82 -10.56 -13.14 -13.38
N GLN A 83 -11.54 -12.93 -12.50
CA GLN A 83 -12.35 -14.00 -11.94
C GLN A 83 -13.61 -14.16 -12.79
N HIS A 84 -13.77 -15.32 -13.42
CA HIS A 84 -14.84 -15.53 -14.40
C HIS A 84 -15.38 -16.96 -14.40
N ARG A 85 -16.54 -17.13 -15.06
CA ARG A 85 -17.24 -18.41 -15.28
C ARG A 85 -17.23 -18.87 -16.74
N PHE A 86 -16.29 -18.40 -17.55
CA PHE A 86 -16.12 -18.90 -18.91
C PHE A 86 -15.33 -20.21 -18.90
N ASP A 87 -15.62 -21.11 -19.86
CA ASP A 87 -14.92 -22.38 -20.01
C ASP A 87 -13.47 -22.21 -20.49
N SER A 88 -13.18 -21.11 -21.19
CA SER A 88 -11.85 -20.77 -21.70
C SER A 88 -11.57 -19.28 -21.61
N VAL A 89 -10.30 -18.89 -21.82
CA VAL A 89 -9.85 -17.50 -21.80
C VAL A 89 -10.17 -16.76 -23.11
N GLU A 90 -10.49 -17.49 -24.21
CA GLU A 90 -10.76 -16.90 -25.52
C GLU A 90 -11.85 -15.81 -25.54
N PRO A 91 -13.00 -15.93 -24.80
CA PRO A 91 -14.00 -14.87 -24.78
C PRO A 91 -13.44 -13.56 -24.20
N LEU A 92 -12.60 -13.63 -23.17
CA LEU A 92 -11.94 -12.48 -22.58
C LEU A 92 -10.97 -11.83 -23.58
N GLN A 93 -10.17 -12.63 -24.27
CA GLN A 93 -9.26 -12.15 -25.30
C GLN A 93 -10.01 -11.45 -26.46
N LYS A 94 -11.14 -12.00 -26.93
CA LYS A 94 -11.98 -11.40 -27.98
C LYS A 94 -12.57 -10.06 -27.54
N LEU A 95 -13.02 -9.95 -26.29
CA LEU A 95 -13.56 -8.70 -25.74
C LEU A 95 -12.47 -7.63 -25.68
N ILE A 96 -11.27 -7.98 -25.20
CA ILE A 96 -10.12 -7.08 -25.12
C ILE A 96 -9.61 -6.71 -26.51
N ALA A 97 -9.59 -7.65 -27.45
CA ALA A 97 -9.25 -7.39 -28.86
C ALA A 97 -10.25 -6.42 -29.51
N GLY A 98 -11.53 -6.48 -29.16
CA GLY A 98 -12.56 -5.51 -29.58
C GLY A 98 -12.28 -4.07 -29.12
N LEU A 99 -11.46 -3.89 -28.09
CA LEU A 99 -10.96 -2.59 -27.62
C LEU A 99 -9.66 -2.16 -28.33
N GLY A 100 -9.16 -2.96 -29.27
CA GLY A 100 -7.92 -2.70 -30.00
C GLY A 100 -6.65 -3.07 -29.24
N MET A 101 -6.76 -3.86 -28.17
CA MET A 101 -5.67 -4.35 -27.35
C MET A 101 -5.53 -5.87 -27.47
N GLN A 102 -4.30 -6.38 -27.35
CA GLN A 102 -4.04 -7.82 -27.35
C GLN A 102 -3.83 -8.29 -25.92
N ALA A 103 -4.53 -9.36 -25.54
CA ALA A 103 -4.36 -10.04 -24.26
C ALA A 103 -3.72 -11.40 -24.48
N VAL A 104 -2.60 -11.66 -23.81
CA VAL A 104 -1.89 -12.95 -23.84
C VAL A 104 -2.11 -13.63 -22.50
N PRO A 105 -2.66 -14.87 -22.47
CA PRO A 105 -2.77 -15.63 -21.24
C PRO A 105 -1.38 -15.95 -20.70
N LEU A 106 -1.23 -15.90 -19.37
CA LEU A 106 -0.03 -16.38 -18.69
C LEU A 106 -0.33 -17.78 -18.16
N ASP A 107 0.43 -18.76 -18.63
CA ASP A 107 0.34 -20.11 -18.11
C ASP A 107 0.92 -20.16 -16.68
N ALA A 108 0.32 -21.00 -15.83
CA ALA A 108 0.76 -21.20 -14.45
C ALA A 108 2.17 -21.84 -14.43
N GLY A 109 3.20 -21.02 -14.47
CA GLY A 109 4.62 -21.45 -14.52
C GLY A 109 5.51 -20.60 -15.43
N GLU A 110 4.96 -19.77 -16.30
CA GLU A 110 5.75 -18.78 -17.03
C GLU A 110 6.11 -17.62 -16.10
N ASN A 111 7.41 -17.42 -15.92
CA ASN A 111 7.97 -16.38 -15.08
C ASN A 111 7.44 -14.99 -15.51
N THR A 112 6.67 -14.36 -14.62
CA THR A 112 6.23 -12.98 -14.74
C THR A 112 7.37 -11.96 -14.65
N ASP A 113 8.59 -12.42 -14.40
CA ASP A 113 9.76 -11.64 -14.01
C ASP A 113 10.56 -11.01 -15.16
N GLY A 114 10.18 -11.23 -16.38
CA GLY A 114 10.78 -10.49 -17.50
C GLY A 114 10.18 -9.07 -17.59
N PRO A 115 10.96 -7.99 -17.40
CA PRO A 115 10.46 -6.68 -17.75
C PRO A 115 10.17 -6.68 -19.25
N SER A 116 8.90 -6.71 -19.63
CA SER A 116 8.52 -6.36 -21.00
C SER A 116 8.96 -4.91 -21.23
N GLN A 117 10.16 -4.73 -21.79
CA GLN A 117 10.54 -3.47 -22.38
C GLN A 117 9.69 -3.36 -23.65
N ALA A 118 8.53 -2.68 -23.53
CA ALA A 118 7.83 -2.26 -24.71
C ALA A 118 8.85 -1.58 -25.65
N PRO A 119 8.94 -1.98 -26.91
CA PRO A 119 9.89 -1.38 -27.84
C PRO A 119 9.70 0.15 -27.79
N ALA A 120 10.76 0.87 -27.50
CA ALA A 120 10.71 2.32 -27.39
C ALA A 120 10.14 2.87 -28.70
N LYS A 121 8.93 3.44 -28.66
CA LYS A 121 8.32 4.05 -29.82
C LYS A 121 9.28 5.09 -30.37
N PRO A 122 9.69 5.02 -31.65
CA PRO A 122 10.63 5.96 -32.21
C PRO A 122 10.06 7.37 -32.12
N TRP A 123 10.83 8.31 -31.59
CA TRP A 123 10.41 9.71 -31.40
C TRP A 123 10.48 10.54 -32.69
N TRP A 124 11.24 10.05 -33.71
CA TRP A 124 11.48 10.77 -34.94
C TRP A 124 10.23 11.03 -35.82
N PRO A 125 9.18 10.13 -35.88
CA PRO A 125 7.98 10.45 -36.62
C PRO A 125 7.22 11.63 -36.02
N LEU A 126 7.22 11.71 -34.68
CA LEU A 126 6.59 12.84 -33.98
C LEU A 126 7.37 14.14 -34.20
N ALA A 127 8.70 14.10 -34.22
CA ALA A 127 9.51 15.25 -34.54
C ALA A 127 9.30 15.74 -35.98
N LEU A 128 9.17 14.81 -36.96
CA LEU A 128 8.86 15.13 -38.33
C LEU A 128 7.45 15.75 -38.47
N ALA A 129 6.46 15.17 -37.80
CA ALA A 129 5.09 15.72 -37.79
C ALA A 129 5.09 17.14 -37.14
N GLY A 130 5.87 17.35 -36.08
CA GLY A 130 6.04 18.66 -35.45
C GLY A 130 6.67 19.69 -36.38
N ALA A 131 7.71 19.30 -37.12
CA ALA A 131 8.33 20.15 -38.12
C ALA A 131 7.34 20.52 -39.25
N MET A 132 6.54 19.56 -39.73
CA MET A 132 5.52 19.82 -40.74
C MET A 132 4.42 20.75 -40.21
N ALA A 133 3.95 20.58 -38.99
CA ALA A 133 2.94 21.46 -38.38
C ALA A 133 3.47 22.89 -38.20
N LEU A 134 4.70 23.06 -37.73
CA LEU A 134 5.34 24.37 -37.61
C LEU A 134 5.55 25.02 -38.98
N THR A 135 5.97 24.24 -39.98
CA THR A 135 6.16 24.77 -41.35
C THR A 135 4.84 25.22 -41.92
N SER A 136 3.75 24.45 -41.71
CA SER A 136 2.40 24.82 -42.15
C SER A 136 1.96 26.16 -41.53
N GLU A 137 2.15 26.37 -40.26
CA GLU A 137 1.84 27.61 -39.50
C GLU A 137 2.67 28.81 -40.04
N ILE A 138 3.98 28.63 -40.20
CA ILE A 138 4.88 29.66 -40.72
C ILE A 138 4.52 30.05 -42.17
N VAL A 139 4.24 29.06 -43.01
CA VAL A 139 3.87 29.27 -44.42
C VAL A 139 2.56 30.05 -44.52
N GLU A 140 1.56 29.73 -43.69
CA GLU A 140 0.30 30.47 -43.64
C GLU A 140 0.53 31.91 -43.15
N TRP A 141 1.28 32.10 -42.05
CA TRP A 141 1.49 33.41 -41.42
C TRP A 141 2.22 34.41 -42.32
N PHE A 142 3.18 33.92 -43.13
CA PHE A 142 3.92 34.74 -44.09
C PHE A 142 3.35 34.73 -45.50
N GLY A 143 2.28 33.96 -45.77
CA GLY A 143 1.69 33.85 -47.11
C GLY A 143 2.64 33.30 -48.18
N LEU A 144 3.57 32.37 -47.77
CA LEU A 144 4.68 31.90 -48.59
C LEU A 144 4.25 30.87 -49.67
N ALA A 145 3.06 30.26 -49.54
CA ALA A 145 2.59 29.24 -50.45
C ALA A 145 1.05 29.25 -50.55
N PRO A 146 0.47 28.65 -51.60
CA PRO A 146 -0.97 28.49 -51.73
C PRO A 146 -1.58 27.63 -50.63
N ASP A 147 -2.86 27.86 -50.29
CA ASP A 147 -3.60 27.20 -49.19
C ASP A 147 -3.57 25.66 -49.30
N TRP A 148 -3.53 25.07 -50.50
CA TRP A 148 -3.44 23.62 -50.65
C TRP A 148 -2.10 23.03 -50.14
N VAL A 149 -1.02 23.80 -50.19
CA VAL A 149 0.29 23.39 -49.61
C VAL A 149 0.23 23.40 -48.08
N VAL A 150 -0.37 24.45 -47.52
CA VAL A 150 -0.61 24.58 -46.07
C VAL A 150 -1.46 23.42 -45.57
N ALA A 151 -2.59 23.15 -46.25
CA ALA A 151 -3.47 22.05 -45.97
C ALA A 151 -2.77 20.66 -46.07
N GLY A 152 -1.95 20.48 -47.15
CA GLY A 152 -1.20 19.26 -47.37
C GLY A 152 -0.20 18.96 -46.23
N LEU A 153 0.58 19.98 -45.81
CA LEU A 153 1.53 19.87 -44.70
C LEU A 153 0.81 19.57 -43.39
N ALA A 154 -0.29 20.26 -43.12
CA ALA A 154 -1.11 20.05 -41.92
C ALA A 154 -1.70 18.65 -41.86
N LEU A 155 -2.26 18.14 -42.98
CA LEU A 155 -2.81 16.78 -43.07
C LEU A 155 -1.73 15.72 -42.85
N LEU A 156 -0.53 15.89 -43.41
CA LEU A 156 0.60 14.99 -43.17
C LEU A 156 1.02 14.98 -41.70
N ALA A 157 1.05 16.15 -41.06
CA ALA A 157 1.36 16.26 -39.62
C ALA A 157 0.29 15.56 -38.74
N ILE A 158 -1.01 15.76 -39.06
CA ILE A 158 -2.13 15.11 -38.37
C ILE A 158 -2.08 13.58 -38.54
N LEU A 159 -1.80 13.09 -39.74
CA LEU A 159 -1.66 11.65 -39.99
C LEU A 159 -0.44 11.06 -39.27
N GLY A 160 0.68 11.79 -39.23
CA GLY A 160 1.90 11.34 -38.56
C GLY A 160 1.80 11.28 -37.02
N ALA A 161 1.19 12.29 -36.42
CA ALA A 161 1.07 12.40 -34.98
C ALA A 161 -0.27 11.92 -34.38
N GLY A 162 -1.38 12.17 -35.14
CA GLY A 162 -2.74 12.01 -34.60
C GLY A 162 -3.35 10.62 -34.83
N LEU A 163 -2.79 9.77 -35.68
CA LEU A 163 -3.39 8.47 -36.01
C LEU A 163 -3.66 7.57 -34.78
N PRO A 164 -2.75 7.46 -33.79
CA PRO A 164 -3.03 6.72 -32.56
C PRO A 164 -4.20 7.32 -31.77
N THR A 165 -4.28 8.63 -31.67
CA THR A 165 -5.35 9.36 -30.97
C THR A 165 -6.69 9.15 -31.67
N TYR A 166 -6.75 9.23 -32.98
CA TYR A 166 -7.95 8.95 -33.76
C TYR A 166 -8.44 7.51 -33.59
N ARG A 167 -7.53 6.53 -33.63
CA ARG A 167 -7.88 5.12 -33.37
C ARG A 167 -8.49 4.92 -32.00
N LYS A 168 -7.85 5.47 -30.95
CA LYS A 168 -8.35 5.42 -29.56
C LYS A 168 -9.68 6.17 -29.43
N GLY A 169 -9.80 7.34 -30.06
CA GLY A 169 -11.03 8.15 -30.07
C GLY A 169 -12.20 7.44 -30.76
N TRP A 170 -11.96 6.80 -31.87
CA TRP A 170 -12.98 6.02 -32.62
C TRP A 170 -13.49 4.84 -31.78
N ILE A 171 -12.58 4.10 -31.14
CA ILE A 171 -12.93 2.98 -30.26
C ILE A 171 -13.79 3.49 -29.08
N ALA A 172 -13.42 4.62 -28.49
CA ALA A 172 -14.17 5.23 -27.38
C ALA A 172 -15.57 5.65 -27.84
N LEU A 173 -15.69 6.30 -28.99
CA LEU A 173 -16.96 6.76 -29.52
C LEU A 173 -17.89 5.58 -29.88
N LYS A 174 -17.34 4.51 -30.47
CA LYS A 174 -18.08 3.28 -30.74
C LYS A 174 -18.65 2.64 -29.46
N ASN A 175 -17.90 2.73 -28.36
CA ASN A 175 -18.33 2.24 -27.04
C ASN A 175 -19.16 3.26 -26.24
N ARG A 176 -19.60 4.37 -26.87
CA ARG A 176 -20.38 5.47 -26.24
C ARG A 176 -19.68 6.07 -25.01
N ASN A 177 -18.37 6.10 -25.03
CA ASN A 177 -17.54 6.69 -23.98
C ASN A 177 -16.86 7.95 -24.52
N LEU A 178 -17.30 9.12 -24.07
CA LEU A 178 -16.69 10.41 -24.41
C LEU A 178 -15.43 10.59 -23.56
N ASN A 179 -14.33 9.99 -23.98
CA ASN A 179 -13.03 10.19 -23.36
C ASN A 179 -12.25 11.32 -24.07
N ILE A 180 -11.08 11.65 -23.52
CA ILE A 180 -10.18 12.68 -24.04
C ILE A 180 -9.83 12.48 -25.51
N ASN A 181 -9.54 11.24 -25.95
CA ASN A 181 -9.17 10.93 -27.31
C ASN A 181 -10.36 11.17 -28.29
N ALA A 182 -11.60 10.88 -27.84
CA ALA A 182 -12.80 11.17 -28.60
C ALA A 182 -13.02 12.67 -28.76
N LEU A 183 -12.89 13.45 -27.67
CA LEU A 183 -13.03 14.92 -27.69
C LEU A 183 -11.98 15.56 -28.59
N MET A 184 -10.71 15.12 -28.47
CA MET A 184 -9.62 15.61 -29.32
C MET A 184 -9.84 15.27 -30.79
N SER A 185 -10.29 14.05 -31.10
CA SER A 185 -10.60 13.66 -32.48
C SER A 185 -11.73 14.51 -33.08
N ILE A 186 -12.77 14.81 -32.31
CA ILE A 186 -13.87 15.70 -32.70
C ILE A 186 -13.34 17.12 -32.94
N ALA A 187 -12.52 17.65 -32.01
CA ALA A 187 -11.99 19.01 -32.12
C ALA A 187 -11.07 19.18 -33.31
N VAL A 188 -10.13 18.24 -33.55
CA VAL A 188 -9.22 18.28 -34.71
C VAL A 188 -10.00 18.13 -36.02
N THR A 189 -10.97 17.20 -36.11
CA THR A 189 -11.80 17.02 -37.28
C THR A 189 -12.64 18.28 -37.56
N GLY A 190 -13.23 18.87 -36.50
CA GLY A 190 -13.99 20.11 -36.65
C GLY A 190 -13.11 21.28 -37.13
N ALA A 191 -11.89 21.43 -36.58
CA ALA A 191 -10.94 22.46 -37.02
C ALA A 191 -10.54 22.30 -38.51
N VAL A 192 -10.28 21.07 -38.95
CA VAL A 192 -10.00 20.78 -40.37
C VAL A 192 -11.18 21.14 -41.28
N LEU A 193 -12.42 20.85 -40.86
CA LEU A 193 -13.65 21.13 -41.66
C LEU A 193 -13.94 22.63 -41.74
N ILE A 194 -13.59 23.44 -40.77
CA ILE A 194 -13.76 24.90 -40.80
C ILE A 194 -12.58 25.64 -41.45
N GLY A 195 -11.57 24.90 -41.96
CA GLY A 195 -10.41 25.48 -42.63
C GLY A 195 -9.24 25.88 -41.77
N GLN A 196 -9.26 25.58 -40.47
CA GLN A 196 -8.17 25.87 -39.52
C GLN A 196 -7.12 24.73 -39.49
N TRP A 197 -6.48 24.49 -40.65
CA TRP A 197 -5.61 23.33 -40.86
C TRP A 197 -4.34 23.37 -40.06
N PRO A 198 -3.54 24.48 -39.99
CA PRO A 198 -2.31 24.53 -39.17
C PRO A 198 -2.59 24.39 -37.69
N GLU A 199 -3.63 25.06 -37.18
CA GLU A 199 -4.04 24.90 -35.74
C GLU A 199 -4.42 23.45 -35.43
N ALA A 200 -5.18 22.76 -36.30
CA ALA A 200 -5.54 21.36 -36.15
C ALA A 200 -4.29 20.44 -36.10
N ALA A 201 -3.28 20.73 -36.93
CA ALA A 201 -2.03 20.01 -36.98
C ALA A 201 -1.24 20.25 -35.70
N MET A 202 -1.13 21.51 -35.25
CA MET A 202 -0.45 21.87 -34.03
C MET A 202 -1.09 21.21 -32.79
N VAL A 203 -2.40 21.23 -32.69
CA VAL A 203 -3.18 20.54 -31.64
C VAL A 203 -2.85 19.05 -31.61
N SER A 204 -2.84 18.37 -32.77
CA SER A 204 -2.55 16.93 -32.87
C SER A 204 -1.12 16.60 -32.42
N VAL A 205 -0.14 17.39 -32.85
CA VAL A 205 1.28 17.21 -32.47
C VAL A 205 1.50 17.48 -31.00
N LEU A 206 0.99 18.60 -30.47
CA LEU A 206 1.13 18.95 -29.08
C LEU A 206 0.47 17.90 -28.17
N PHE A 207 -0.69 17.40 -28.54
CA PHE A 207 -1.36 16.35 -27.79
C PHE A 207 -0.54 15.04 -27.78
N ALA A 208 0.02 14.63 -28.92
CA ALA A 208 0.89 13.45 -28.99
C ALA A 208 2.19 13.61 -28.17
N ILE A 209 2.76 14.83 -28.12
CA ILE A 209 3.89 15.15 -27.24
C ILE A 209 3.48 15.03 -25.77
N ALA A 210 2.28 15.52 -25.41
CA ALA A 210 1.76 15.43 -24.06
C ALA A 210 1.61 13.96 -23.61
N GLU A 211 0.96 13.11 -24.43
CA GLU A 211 0.85 11.67 -24.17
C GLU A 211 2.22 11.00 -23.97
N LEU A 212 3.23 11.37 -24.77
CA LEU A 212 4.58 10.83 -24.64
C LEU A 212 5.26 11.25 -23.32
N ILE A 213 5.14 12.51 -22.92
CA ILE A 213 5.71 13.03 -21.67
C ILE A 213 5.01 12.41 -20.48
N GLU A 214 3.69 12.27 -20.55
CA GLU A 214 2.88 11.61 -19.55
C GLU A 214 3.32 10.16 -19.33
N ALA A 215 3.42 9.37 -20.40
CA ALA A 215 3.87 7.98 -20.35
C ALA A 215 5.28 7.88 -19.72
N LYS A 216 6.23 8.72 -20.15
CA LYS A 216 7.58 8.77 -19.59
C LYS A 216 7.61 9.18 -18.10
N SER A 217 6.70 10.03 -17.68
CA SER A 217 6.63 10.49 -16.29
C SER A 217 6.06 9.41 -15.38
N LEU A 218 5.04 8.67 -15.83
CA LEU A 218 4.54 7.48 -15.16
C LEU A 218 5.61 6.39 -15.08
N ASP A 219 6.34 6.14 -16.17
CA ASP A 219 7.45 5.19 -16.18
C ASP A 219 8.56 5.59 -15.20
N ARG A 220 8.82 6.88 -15.03
CA ARG A 220 9.80 7.37 -14.06
C ARG A 220 9.37 7.10 -12.61
N ALA A 221 8.10 7.29 -12.31
CA ALA A 221 7.54 6.94 -10.99
C ALA A 221 7.57 5.42 -10.76
N ARG A 222 7.25 4.62 -11.78
CA ARG A 222 7.32 3.15 -11.76
C ARG A 222 8.76 2.64 -11.62
N ASN A 223 9.71 3.22 -12.34
CA ASN A 223 11.12 2.81 -12.28
C ASN A 223 11.75 3.08 -10.91
N ALA A 224 11.25 4.04 -10.14
CA ALA A 224 11.69 4.24 -8.75
C ALA A 224 11.34 3.03 -7.86
N ILE A 225 10.25 2.32 -8.16
CA ILE A 225 9.84 1.07 -7.48
C ILE A 225 10.60 -0.12 -8.08
N ARG A 226 10.73 -0.20 -9.42
CA ARG A 226 11.51 -1.26 -10.08
C ARG A 226 12.98 -1.29 -9.63
N GLY A 227 13.54 -0.14 -9.24
CA GLY A 227 14.88 -0.09 -8.64
C GLY A 227 15.02 -0.94 -7.38
N LEU A 228 13.92 -1.17 -6.64
CA LEU A 228 13.90 -2.10 -5.50
C LEU A 228 13.99 -3.56 -5.95
N LEU A 229 13.37 -3.91 -7.10
CA LEU A 229 13.43 -5.27 -7.68
C LEU A 229 14.85 -5.72 -8.03
N GLN A 230 15.73 -4.78 -8.40
CA GLN A 230 17.11 -5.06 -8.82
C GLN A 230 18.09 -5.08 -7.64
N LEU A 231 17.59 -5.02 -6.40
CA LEU A 231 18.46 -5.02 -5.21
C LEU A 231 18.96 -6.41 -4.85
N ALA A 232 18.19 -7.48 -5.09
CA ALA A 232 18.66 -8.85 -4.83
C ALA A 232 19.45 -9.39 -6.03
N PRO A 233 20.60 -10.06 -5.80
CA PRO A 233 21.32 -10.78 -6.82
C PRO A 233 20.51 -11.92 -7.39
N GLU A 234 20.65 -12.20 -8.68
CA GLU A 234 20.02 -13.35 -9.33
C GLU A 234 20.70 -14.68 -8.97
N GLN A 235 21.93 -14.62 -8.45
CA GLN A 235 22.77 -15.77 -8.10
C GLN A 235 23.23 -15.71 -6.65
N ALA A 236 23.41 -16.88 -6.04
CA ALA A 236 23.92 -17.05 -4.69
C ALA A 236 25.04 -18.09 -4.67
N THR A 237 26.08 -17.88 -3.84
CA THR A 237 27.16 -18.84 -3.63
C THR A 237 26.75 -19.82 -2.52
N VAL A 238 26.39 -21.05 -2.88
CA VAL A 238 25.79 -22.06 -2.00
C VAL A 238 26.76 -23.22 -1.77
N LEU A 239 26.77 -23.75 -0.55
CA LEU A 239 27.56 -24.95 -0.20
C LEU A 239 26.78 -26.20 -0.62
N VAL A 240 27.27 -26.91 -1.66
CA VAL A 240 26.66 -28.15 -2.18
C VAL A 240 27.69 -29.28 -2.15
N GLY A 241 27.45 -30.30 -1.34
CA GLY A 241 28.32 -31.43 -1.23
C GLY A 241 29.76 -31.13 -0.74
N GLY A 242 29.92 -30.01 0.04
CA GLY A 242 31.21 -29.54 0.57
C GLY A 242 31.95 -28.60 -0.37
N GLU A 243 31.41 -28.28 -1.54
CA GLU A 243 31.97 -27.30 -2.49
C GLU A 243 31.06 -26.07 -2.65
N TRP A 244 31.68 -24.90 -2.80
CA TRP A 244 30.96 -23.65 -3.06
C TRP A 244 30.61 -23.53 -4.55
N LYS A 245 29.30 -23.42 -4.87
CA LYS A 245 28.80 -23.32 -6.24
C LYS A 245 27.89 -22.12 -6.37
N GLU A 246 27.97 -21.41 -7.49
CA GLU A 246 27.00 -20.37 -7.84
C GLU A 246 25.74 -21.01 -8.41
N LEU A 247 24.59 -20.76 -7.77
CA LEU A 247 23.28 -21.22 -8.18
C LEU A 247 22.33 -20.04 -8.35
N PRO A 248 21.34 -20.12 -9.25
CA PRO A 248 20.26 -19.15 -9.30
C PRO A 248 19.56 -19.07 -7.92
N ALA A 249 19.36 -17.86 -7.40
CA ALA A 249 18.76 -17.66 -6.08
C ALA A 249 17.39 -18.36 -5.92
N LYS A 250 16.61 -18.44 -7.01
CA LYS A 250 15.31 -19.16 -7.03
C LYS A 250 15.41 -20.68 -6.87
N GLN A 251 16.59 -21.27 -7.11
CA GLN A 251 16.83 -22.72 -6.99
C GLN A 251 17.42 -23.10 -5.63
N VAL A 252 17.73 -22.12 -4.79
CA VAL A 252 18.29 -22.37 -3.46
C VAL A 252 17.18 -22.81 -2.52
N GLU A 253 17.38 -23.98 -1.90
CA GLU A 253 16.43 -24.57 -0.95
C GLU A 253 16.57 -23.94 0.44
N LEU A 254 15.53 -24.10 1.26
CA LEU A 254 15.56 -23.74 2.67
C LEU A 254 16.68 -24.54 3.38
N GLU A 255 17.23 -23.98 4.45
CA GLU A 255 18.31 -24.55 5.26
C GLU A 255 19.67 -24.66 4.51
N ALA A 256 19.75 -24.24 3.24
CA ALA A 256 21.01 -24.20 2.51
C ALA A 256 21.95 -23.16 3.12
N THR A 257 23.26 -23.47 3.17
CA THR A 257 24.28 -22.53 3.61
C THR A 257 24.76 -21.69 2.42
N VAL A 258 24.68 -20.38 2.55
CA VAL A 258 25.07 -19.39 1.54
C VAL A 258 26.23 -18.56 2.09
N ARG A 259 27.22 -18.25 1.25
CA ARG A 259 28.33 -17.35 1.56
C ARG A 259 28.16 -16.04 0.81
N VAL A 260 28.40 -14.94 1.50
CA VAL A 260 28.47 -13.59 0.90
C VAL A 260 29.81 -12.95 1.27
N LYS A 261 30.53 -12.45 0.25
CA LYS A 261 31.82 -11.81 0.43
C LYS A 261 31.67 -10.33 0.77
N PRO A 262 32.73 -9.68 1.26
CA PRO A 262 32.72 -8.22 1.48
C PRO A 262 32.32 -7.44 0.22
N GLY A 263 31.42 -6.48 0.38
CA GLY A 263 30.87 -5.65 -0.69
C GLY A 263 29.82 -6.32 -1.58
N GLU A 264 29.56 -7.61 -1.44
CA GLU A 264 28.52 -8.31 -2.18
C GLU A 264 27.13 -8.07 -1.55
N ARG A 265 26.10 -8.22 -2.38
CA ARG A 265 24.70 -8.18 -1.91
C ARG A 265 24.26 -9.55 -1.43
N ILE A 266 23.47 -9.56 -0.36
CA ILE A 266 22.83 -10.75 0.18
C ILE A 266 21.70 -11.17 -0.76
N ALA A 267 21.72 -12.44 -1.21
CA ALA A 267 20.80 -12.94 -2.22
C ALA A 267 19.44 -13.40 -1.64
N LEU A 268 19.44 -13.95 -0.42
CA LEU A 268 18.30 -14.58 0.22
C LEU A 268 18.23 -14.16 1.69
N ASP A 269 17.02 -14.20 2.27
CA ASP A 269 16.86 -14.04 3.72
C ASP A 269 17.42 -15.24 4.46
N GLY A 270 18.08 -14.99 5.58
CA GLY A 270 18.69 -16.06 6.37
C GLY A 270 19.15 -15.59 7.74
N GLU A 271 19.79 -16.52 8.46
CA GLU A 271 20.37 -16.34 9.78
C GLU A 271 21.88 -16.62 9.72
N VAL A 272 22.69 -15.72 10.25
CA VAL A 272 24.16 -15.86 10.22
C VAL A 272 24.58 -17.09 11.00
N THR A 273 25.35 -17.97 10.37
CA THR A 273 25.92 -19.20 11.00
C THR A 273 27.41 -19.07 11.27
N SER A 274 28.10 -18.20 10.51
CA SER A 274 29.55 -17.99 10.68
C SER A 274 29.95 -16.62 10.17
N GLY A 275 30.91 -16.01 10.84
CA GLY A 275 31.46 -14.69 10.50
C GLY A 275 30.85 -13.55 11.31
N ARG A 276 31.42 -12.36 11.13
CA ARG A 276 30.94 -11.08 11.66
C ARG A 276 31.19 -9.99 10.65
N SER A 277 30.22 -9.14 10.40
CA SER A 277 30.36 -8.02 9.47
C SER A 277 29.33 -6.95 9.74
N SER A 278 29.60 -5.73 9.30
CA SER A 278 28.61 -4.67 9.20
C SER A 278 27.77 -4.89 7.92
N VAL A 279 26.46 -4.80 8.01
CA VAL A 279 25.54 -4.97 6.87
C VAL A 279 24.74 -3.69 6.66
N ASN A 280 24.85 -3.11 5.47
CA ASN A 280 24.02 -1.97 5.08
C ASN A 280 22.63 -2.47 4.65
N GLN A 281 21.66 -2.27 5.52
CA GLN A 281 20.27 -2.65 5.30
C GLN A 281 19.41 -1.50 4.76
N ALA A 282 19.97 -0.32 4.49
CA ALA A 282 19.26 0.86 3.98
C ALA A 282 18.32 0.58 2.79
N PRO A 283 18.65 -0.32 1.84
CA PRO A 283 17.76 -0.64 0.75
C PRO A 283 16.44 -1.29 1.18
N ILE A 284 16.40 -1.94 2.36
CA ILE A 284 15.25 -2.68 2.90
C ILE A 284 14.57 -1.89 4.02
N THR A 285 15.35 -1.45 5.02
CA THR A 285 14.83 -0.77 6.22
C THR A 285 14.74 0.74 6.06
N GLY A 286 15.50 1.32 5.12
CA GLY A 286 15.63 2.78 4.97
C GLY A 286 16.62 3.42 5.96
N GLU A 287 17.20 2.66 6.88
CA GLU A 287 18.20 3.15 7.85
C GLU A 287 19.55 3.34 7.19
N SER A 288 20.16 4.53 7.36
CA SER A 288 21.42 4.86 6.69
C SER A 288 22.66 4.28 7.37
N LEU A 289 22.56 3.84 8.62
CA LEU A 289 23.68 3.28 9.38
C LEU A 289 23.77 1.77 9.15
N PRO A 290 24.97 1.23 8.81
CA PRO A 290 25.18 -0.21 8.78
C PRO A 290 24.95 -0.83 10.16
N VAL A 291 24.40 -2.04 10.17
CA VAL A 291 24.11 -2.82 11.39
C VAL A 291 25.14 -3.94 11.50
N GLU A 292 25.79 -4.05 12.66
CA GLU A 292 26.68 -5.19 12.96
C GLU A 292 25.88 -6.48 12.97
N LYS A 293 26.42 -7.54 12.35
CA LYS A 293 25.82 -8.87 12.25
C LYS A 293 26.76 -9.92 12.76
N GLU A 294 26.27 -10.72 13.73
CA GLU A 294 26.99 -11.82 14.36
C GLU A 294 26.17 -13.13 14.20
N VAL A 295 26.74 -14.23 14.66
CA VAL A 295 26.08 -15.55 14.59
C VAL A 295 24.72 -15.52 15.33
N GLY A 296 23.68 -16.04 14.68
CA GLY A 296 22.29 -16.05 15.20
C GLY A 296 21.46 -14.83 14.79
N GLU A 297 22.05 -13.82 14.13
CA GLU A 297 21.29 -12.64 13.70
C GLU A 297 20.74 -12.76 12.28
N PRO A 298 19.54 -12.19 12.01
CA PRO A 298 18.93 -12.25 10.70
C PRO A 298 19.61 -11.32 9.68
N VAL A 299 19.69 -11.78 8.44
CA VAL A 299 20.12 -11.01 7.27
C VAL A 299 19.05 -11.05 6.18
N PHE A 300 18.92 -9.97 5.41
CA PHE A 300 17.84 -9.78 4.44
C PHE A 300 18.36 -9.66 3.01
N ALA A 301 17.65 -10.29 2.08
CA ALA A 301 17.92 -10.19 0.64
C ALA A 301 17.94 -8.74 0.17
N GLY A 302 18.93 -8.38 -0.65
CA GLY A 302 19.12 -7.02 -1.15
C GLY A 302 20.01 -6.11 -0.29
N SER A 303 20.30 -6.49 0.97
CA SER A 303 21.27 -5.79 1.83
C SER A 303 22.69 -5.94 1.28
N ILE A 304 23.58 -5.01 1.62
CA ILE A 304 24.97 -5.02 1.17
C ILE A 304 25.85 -5.41 2.35
N ASN A 305 26.63 -6.49 2.19
CA ASN A 305 27.60 -6.92 3.17
C ASN A 305 28.81 -5.96 3.21
N GLY A 306 29.29 -5.63 4.40
CA GLY A 306 30.41 -4.72 4.63
C GLY A 306 31.78 -5.38 4.48
N GLU A 307 32.58 -5.37 5.55
CA GLU A 307 34.01 -5.70 5.49
C GLU A 307 34.31 -7.19 5.73
N GLY A 308 33.44 -7.92 6.46
CA GLY A 308 33.62 -9.33 6.79
C GLY A 308 32.94 -10.25 5.77
N ALA A 309 33.45 -11.48 5.62
CA ALA A 309 32.70 -12.52 4.92
C ALA A 309 31.67 -13.14 5.91
N LEU A 310 30.43 -13.35 5.44
CA LEU A 310 29.39 -13.99 6.22
C LEU A 310 28.95 -15.31 5.57
N GLU A 311 28.70 -16.31 6.38
CA GLU A 311 27.96 -17.50 5.98
C GLU A 311 26.64 -17.48 6.74
N TYR A 312 25.54 -17.74 6.03
CA TYR A 312 24.20 -17.74 6.61
C TYR A 312 23.38 -18.90 6.09
N ARG A 313 22.46 -19.35 6.89
CA ARG A 313 21.51 -20.40 6.59
C ARG A 313 20.23 -19.75 6.05
N VAL A 314 19.75 -20.22 4.91
CA VAL A 314 18.55 -19.70 4.25
C VAL A 314 17.31 -20.03 5.07
N THR A 315 16.54 -19.02 5.46
CA THR A 315 15.29 -19.15 6.22
C THR A 315 14.04 -18.97 5.36
N ARG A 316 14.17 -18.32 4.18
CA ARG A 316 13.05 -18.06 3.26
C ARG A 316 13.49 -18.27 1.82
N ARG A 317 12.56 -18.75 0.97
CA ARG A 317 12.79 -18.85 -0.48
C ARG A 317 12.87 -17.47 -1.13
N ALA A 318 13.47 -17.39 -2.30
CA ALA A 318 13.62 -16.14 -3.05
C ALA A 318 12.27 -15.45 -3.30
N ASP A 319 11.22 -16.21 -3.60
CA ASP A 319 9.88 -15.68 -3.90
C ASP A 319 9.11 -15.20 -2.65
N ASP A 320 9.55 -15.62 -1.46
CA ASP A 320 8.97 -15.25 -0.16
C ASP A 320 9.95 -14.43 0.71
N SER A 321 11.04 -13.96 0.13
CA SER A 321 11.99 -13.09 0.82
C SER A 321 11.32 -11.78 1.25
N THR A 322 11.88 -11.14 2.26
CA THR A 322 11.42 -9.82 2.73
C THR A 322 11.31 -8.82 1.58
N LEU A 323 12.29 -8.82 0.68
CA LEU A 323 12.28 -7.97 -0.51
C LEU A 323 11.14 -8.34 -1.48
N ALA A 324 10.90 -9.64 -1.72
CA ALA A 324 9.79 -10.09 -2.58
C ALA A 324 8.43 -9.66 -2.01
N ARG A 325 8.22 -9.75 -0.69
CA ARG A 325 7.00 -9.28 -0.02
C ARG A 325 6.84 -7.77 -0.09
N ILE A 326 7.92 -6.99 0.02
CA ILE A 326 7.90 -5.55 -0.22
C ILE A 326 7.37 -5.24 -1.61
N ILE A 327 7.89 -5.91 -2.61
CA ILE A 327 7.51 -5.74 -4.01
C ILE A 327 6.03 -6.07 -4.19
N HIS A 328 5.60 -7.23 -3.70
CA HIS A 328 4.22 -7.70 -3.82
C HIS A 328 3.23 -6.72 -3.15
N ALA A 329 3.55 -6.24 -1.96
CA ALA A 329 2.70 -5.25 -1.26
C ALA A 329 2.62 -3.91 -2.01
N VAL A 330 3.72 -3.44 -2.62
CA VAL A 330 3.70 -2.22 -3.46
C VAL A 330 2.89 -2.43 -4.74
N GLU A 331 2.94 -3.62 -5.33
CA GLU A 331 2.15 -3.97 -6.51
C GLU A 331 0.66 -4.05 -6.18
N GLU A 332 0.29 -4.71 -5.08
CA GLU A 332 -1.08 -4.79 -4.59
C GLU A 332 -1.63 -3.39 -4.25
N ALA A 333 -0.79 -2.54 -3.64
CA ALA A 333 -1.15 -1.17 -3.32
C ALA A 333 -1.61 -0.36 -4.52
N GLN A 334 -1.07 -0.63 -5.70
CA GLN A 334 -1.43 0.07 -6.93
C GLN A 334 -2.77 -0.40 -7.51
N GLY A 335 -3.18 -1.63 -7.22
CA GLY A 335 -4.51 -2.14 -7.59
C GLY A 335 -5.65 -1.45 -6.83
N SER A 336 -5.39 -0.91 -5.64
CA SER A 336 -6.38 -0.25 -4.81
C SER A 336 -6.50 1.24 -5.12
N ARG A 337 -7.69 1.68 -5.61
CA ARG A 337 -7.91 3.09 -5.94
C ARG A 337 -8.11 3.95 -4.70
N ALA A 338 -7.32 5.01 -4.59
CA ALA A 338 -7.44 6.03 -3.55
C ALA A 338 -8.79 6.77 -3.61
N PRO A 339 -9.33 7.27 -2.48
CA PRO A 339 -10.57 8.04 -2.44
C PRO A 339 -10.58 9.23 -3.40
N THR A 340 -9.49 10.00 -3.45
CA THR A 340 -9.35 11.13 -4.38
C THR A 340 -9.39 10.69 -5.84
N GLN A 341 -8.81 9.55 -6.18
CA GLN A 341 -8.87 9.00 -7.53
C GLN A 341 -10.30 8.61 -7.92
N ARG A 342 -11.03 7.94 -7.01
CA ARG A 342 -12.46 7.62 -7.23
C ARG A 342 -13.32 8.88 -7.41
N PHE A 343 -13.04 9.94 -6.65
CA PHE A 343 -13.72 11.22 -6.79
C PHE A 343 -13.44 11.84 -8.17
N VAL A 344 -12.18 11.91 -8.61
CA VAL A 344 -11.79 12.45 -9.92
C VAL A 344 -12.44 11.65 -11.07
N ASP A 345 -12.48 10.33 -10.95
CA ASP A 345 -13.13 9.46 -11.93
C ASP A 345 -14.64 9.70 -12.03
N SER A 346 -15.30 9.87 -10.88
CA SER A 346 -16.75 10.17 -10.83
C SER A 346 -17.05 11.57 -11.35
N PHE A 347 -16.22 12.55 -11.01
CA PHE A 347 -16.30 13.90 -11.52
C PHE A 347 -16.15 13.92 -13.05
N ALA A 348 -15.12 13.30 -13.61
CA ALA A 348 -14.87 13.28 -15.04
C ALA A 348 -16.03 12.62 -15.83
N ARG A 349 -16.70 11.63 -15.24
CA ARG A 349 -17.85 10.94 -15.86
C ARG A 349 -19.06 11.85 -16.09
N VAL A 350 -19.28 12.81 -15.19
CA VAL A 350 -20.37 13.78 -15.28
C VAL A 350 -19.92 15.02 -16.04
N TYR A 351 -18.74 15.52 -15.73
CA TYR A 351 -18.18 16.75 -16.28
C TYR A 351 -18.02 16.71 -17.79
N THR A 352 -17.45 15.62 -18.35
CA THR A 352 -17.17 15.53 -19.79
C THR A 352 -18.42 15.60 -20.67
N PRO A 353 -19.53 14.87 -20.41
CA PRO A 353 -20.77 15.05 -21.16
C PRO A 353 -21.39 16.43 -21.01
N VAL A 354 -21.32 17.04 -19.80
CA VAL A 354 -21.86 18.39 -19.55
C VAL A 354 -21.12 19.42 -20.41
N VAL A 355 -19.80 19.35 -20.43
CA VAL A 355 -18.96 20.24 -21.25
C VAL A 355 -19.26 20.07 -22.74
N PHE A 356 -19.41 18.81 -23.18
CA PHE A 356 -19.79 18.55 -24.59
C PHE A 356 -21.12 19.22 -24.94
N LEU A 357 -22.13 19.13 -24.07
CA LEU A 357 -23.43 19.79 -24.29
C LEU A 357 -23.29 21.32 -24.28
N ILE A 358 -22.47 21.89 -23.39
CA ILE A 358 -22.21 23.34 -23.38
C ILE A 358 -21.50 23.76 -24.66
N ALA A 359 -20.51 23.02 -25.13
CA ALA A 359 -19.84 23.30 -26.40
C ALA A 359 -20.82 23.24 -27.59
N LEU A 360 -21.68 22.22 -27.63
CA LEU A 360 -22.73 22.12 -28.64
C LEU A 360 -23.71 23.30 -28.56
N ALA A 361 -24.15 23.69 -27.39
CA ALA A 361 -25.01 24.85 -27.18
C ALA A 361 -24.31 26.14 -27.64
N THR A 362 -23.01 26.30 -27.35
CA THR A 362 -22.19 27.44 -27.80
C THR A 362 -22.08 27.49 -29.33
N ALA A 363 -21.98 26.35 -30.00
CA ALA A 363 -21.93 26.30 -31.45
C ALA A 363 -23.27 26.68 -32.12
N VAL A 364 -24.41 26.34 -31.48
CA VAL A 364 -25.73 26.39 -32.11
C VAL A 364 -26.58 27.58 -31.68
N LEU A 365 -26.63 27.85 -30.35
CA LEU A 365 -27.58 28.86 -29.82
C LEU A 365 -27.26 30.31 -30.26
N PRO A 366 -26.02 30.81 -30.22
CA PRO A 366 -25.76 32.21 -30.61
C PRO A 366 -25.99 32.50 -32.10
N PRO A 367 -25.60 31.64 -33.06
CA PRO A 367 -25.96 31.87 -34.46
C PRO A 367 -27.48 31.90 -34.69
N LEU A 368 -28.21 30.99 -34.02
CA LEU A 368 -29.68 30.91 -34.17
C LEU A 368 -30.42 32.06 -33.53
N LEU A 369 -30.00 32.50 -32.32
CA LEU A 369 -30.75 33.48 -31.52
C LEU A 369 -30.31 34.93 -31.76
N PHE A 370 -29.03 35.15 -32.11
CA PHE A 370 -28.41 36.46 -32.20
C PHE A 370 -27.84 36.75 -33.60
N GLY A 371 -28.00 35.83 -34.59
CA GLY A 371 -27.55 36.03 -35.96
C GLY A 371 -26.01 36.04 -36.12
N GLY A 372 -25.27 35.41 -35.21
CA GLY A 372 -23.81 35.30 -35.29
C GLY A 372 -23.32 34.44 -36.44
N ALA A 373 -22.06 34.65 -36.88
CA ALA A 373 -21.41 33.85 -37.88
C ALA A 373 -21.20 32.41 -37.42
N TRP A 374 -21.71 31.41 -38.12
CA TRP A 374 -21.66 30.02 -37.71
C TRP A 374 -20.24 29.51 -37.52
N LEU A 375 -19.32 29.88 -38.40
CA LEU A 375 -17.93 29.42 -38.32
C LEU A 375 -17.22 29.92 -37.04
N ASP A 376 -17.44 31.16 -36.64
CA ASP A 376 -16.83 31.72 -35.44
C ASP A 376 -17.31 31.02 -34.16
N TRP A 377 -18.62 30.73 -34.09
CA TRP A 377 -19.18 30.07 -32.92
C TRP A 377 -18.84 28.57 -32.88
N ILE A 378 -18.73 27.90 -33.99
CA ILE A 378 -18.20 26.53 -34.09
C ILE A 378 -16.75 26.51 -33.65
N TYR A 379 -15.92 27.46 -34.12
CA TYR A 379 -14.52 27.57 -33.65
C TYR A 379 -14.43 27.75 -32.17
N ARG A 380 -15.17 28.70 -31.56
CA ARG A 380 -15.22 28.90 -30.10
C ARG A 380 -15.66 27.65 -29.35
N ALA A 381 -16.63 26.92 -29.88
CA ALA A 381 -17.08 25.66 -29.30
C ALA A 381 -15.99 24.58 -29.32
N LEU A 382 -15.19 24.49 -30.43
CA LEU A 382 -14.06 23.57 -30.51
C LEU A 382 -12.94 23.95 -29.52
N VAL A 383 -12.62 25.24 -29.39
CA VAL A 383 -11.68 25.75 -28.37
C VAL A 383 -12.14 25.40 -26.97
N LEU A 384 -13.42 25.63 -26.67
CA LEU A 384 -14.03 25.29 -25.38
C LEU A 384 -13.93 23.78 -25.08
N LEU A 385 -14.17 22.93 -26.09
CA LEU A 385 -14.10 21.48 -25.96
C LEU A 385 -12.69 21.00 -25.59
N VAL A 386 -11.65 21.63 -26.16
CA VAL A 386 -10.25 21.32 -25.85
C VAL A 386 -9.86 21.80 -24.46
N ILE A 387 -10.17 23.06 -24.09
CA ILE A 387 -9.82 23.64 -22.78
C ILE A 387 -10.48 22.83 -21.64
N ALA A 388 -11.71 22.42 -21.85
CA ALA A 388 -12.49 21.76 -20.82
C ALA A 388 -12.11 20.29 -20.59
N CYS A 389 -11.14 19.73 -21.31
CA CYS A 389 -10.66 18.39 -21.05
C CYS A 389 -10.02 18.28 -19.64
N PRO A 390 -10.44 17.37 -18.75
CA PRO A 390 -9.90 17.27 -17.38
C PRO A 390 -8.56 16.52 -17.31
N CYS A 391 -7.67 16.62 -18.33
CA CYS A 391 -6.45 15.85 -18.48
C CYS A 391 -5.52 15.95 -17.28
N ALA A 392 -5.12 17.18 -16.91
CA ALA A 392 -4.24 17.44 -15.80
C ALA A 392 -4.77 16.89 -14.46
N LEU A 393 -6.09 16.93 -14.28
CA LEU A 393 -6.74 16.42 -13.06
C LEU A 393 -6.69 14.89 -12.98
N VAL A 394 -6.97 14.22 -14.10
CA VAL A 394 -6.99 12.74 -14.16
C VAL A 394 -5.59 12.15 -13.98
N ILE A 395 -4.56 12.79 -14.53
CA ILE A 395 -3.17 12.33 -14.48
C ILE A 395 -2.51 12.62 -13.12
N SER A 396 -2.83 13.77 -12.53
CA SER A 396 -2.21 14.25 -11.29
C SER A 396 -2.33 13.25 -10.14
N THR A 397 -3.52 12.65 -9.99
CA THR A 397 -3.81 11.79 -8.83
C THR A 397 -2.97 10.51 -8.83
N PRO A 398 -2.98 9.66 -9.89
CA PRO A 398 -2.16 8.45 -9.89
C PRO A 398 -0.66 8.73 -9.79
N VAL A 399 -0.15 9.78 -10.48
CA VAL A 399 1.27 10.14 -10.40
C VAL A 399 1.66 10.53 -8.98
N THR A 400 0.85 11.31 -8.29
CA THR A 400 1.13 11.76 -6.93
C THR A 400 1.05 10.60 -5.93
N ILE A 401 0.04 9.73 -6.05
CA ILE A 401 -0.11 8.55 -5.17
C ILE A 401 1.05 7.57 -5.38
N VAL A 402 1.40 7.22 -6.62
CA VAL A 402 2.53 6.32 -6.92
C VAL A 402 3.85 6.91 -6.41
N SER A 403 4.05 8.23 -6.56
CA SER A 403 5.23 8.91 -6.01
C SER A 403 5.26 8.85 -4.48
N GLY A 404 4.11 9.00 -3.81
CA GLY A 404 3.98 8.87 -2.36
C GLY A 404 4.26 7.45 -1.87
N LEU A 405 3.70 6.43 -2.52
CA LEU A 405 3.98 5.01 -2.22
C LEU A 405 5.47 4.67 -2.41
N SER A 406 6.07 5.17 -3.50
CA SER A 406 7.51 5.00 -3.76
C SER A 406 8.38 5.69 -2.70
N ALA A 407 7.97 6.86 -2.21
CA ALA A 407 8.66 7.56 -1.13
C ALA A 407 8.55 6.80 0.20
N ALA A 408 7.37 6.25 0.51
CA ALA A 408 7.13 5.41 1.68
C ALA A 408 8.02 4.17 1.66
N ALA A 409 8.04 3.44 0.55
CA ALA A 409 8.85 2.22 0.40
C ALA A 409 10.35 2.49 0.63
N ARG A 410 10.88 3.64 0.17
CA ARG A 410 12.27 4.03 0.45
C ARG A 410 12.55 4.39 1.90
N LEU A 411 11.53 4.71 2.67
CA LEU A 411 11.61 4.92 4.13
C LEU A 411 11.42 3.61 4.90
N GLY A 412 11.28 2.47 4.22
CA GLY A 412 10.96 1.20 4.86
C GLY A 412 9.50 1.16 5.39
N ILE A 413 8.60 1.94 4.81
CA ILE A 413 7.17 1.96 5.14
C ILE A 413 6.41 1.35 3.98
N LEU A 414 5.88 0.16 4.16
CA LEU A 414 5.09 -0.55 3.18
C LEU A 414 3.61 -0.19 3.33
N ILE A 415 3.00 0.35 2.28
CA ILE A 415 1.60 0.75 2.30
C ILE A 415 0.83 -0.09 1.28
N LYS A 416 -0.16 -0.86 1.71
CA LYS A 416 -0.97 -1.75 0.86
C LYS A 416 -2.07 -1.04 0.06
N GLY A 417 -2.01 0.27 -0.08
CA GLY A 417 -2.96 0.99 -0.92
C GLY A 417 -2.97 2.49 -0.77
N GLY A 418 -3.28 3.20 -1.85
CA GLY A 418 -3.44 4.65 -1.84
C GLY A 418 -4.51 5.14 -0.85
N VAL A 419 -5.44 4.27 -0.47
CA VAL A 419 -6.45 4.55 0.57
C VAL A 419 -5.78 4.84 1.91
N PHE A 420 -4.85 3.99 2.34
CA PHE A 420 -4.14 4.16 3.62
C PHE A 420 -3.23 5.38 3.60
N LEU A 421 -2.57 5.65 2.46
CA LEU A 421 -1.76 6.86 2.28
C LEU A 421 -2.59 8.13 2.43
N GLU A 422 -3.83 8.17 1.93
CA GLU A 422 -4.73 9.32 2.10
C GLU A 422 -5.35 9.40 3.49
N LEU A 423 -5.65 8.25 4.13
CA LEU A 423 -6.24 8.20 5.48
C LEU A 423 -5.25 8.66 6.56
N GLY A 424 -3.96 8.40 6.40
CA GLY A 424 -2.94 8.71 7.40
C GLY A 424 -2.94 10.16 7.89
N ARG A 425 -3.28 11.12 7.02
CA ARG A 425 -3.40 12.54 7.39
C ARG A 425 -4.55 12.85 8.38
N LYS A 426 -5.53 11.95 8.45
CA LYS A 426 -6.73 12.09 9.28
C LYS A 426 -6.60 11.36 10.62
N LEU A 427 -5.51 10.65 10.86
CA LEU A 427 -5.28 9.98 12.13
C LEU A 427 -5.32 10.99 13.25
N SER A 428 -6.14 10.72 14.26
CA SER A 428 -6.29 11.50 15.48
C SER A 428 -5.83 10.72 16.73
N TRP A 429 -5.86 9.39 16.64
CA TRP A 429 -5.36 8.48 17.67
C TRP A 429 -4.50 7.38 17.05
N VAL A 430 -3.46 7.00 17.77
CA VAL A 430 -2.68 5.79 17.52
C VAL A 430 -2.70 4.94 18.76
N ALA A 431 -3.30 3.75 18.65
CA ALA A 431 -3.25 2.70 19.64
C ALA A 431 -1.98 1.87 19.41
N LEU A 432 -1.21 1.62 20.46
CA LEU A 432 0.09 0.97 20.42
C LEU A 432 0.03 -0.26 21.32
N ASP A 433 0.42 -1.42 20.82
CA ASP A 433 0.76 -2.53 21.69
C ASP A 433 2.02 -2.21 22.51
N LYS A 434 2.22 -2.86 23.64
CA LYS A 434 3.39 -2.65 24.47
C LYS A 434 4.58 -3.46 23.95
N THR A 435 4.42 -4.79 23.93
CA THR A 435 5.53 -5.73 23.74
C THR A 435 5.98 -5.77 22.28
N GLY A 436 7.31 -5.67 22.03
CA GLY A 436 7.84 -5.65 20.67
C GLY A 436 7.57 -4.33 19.91
N THR A 437 6.60 -3.53 20.34
CA THR A 437 6.23 -2.24 19.74
C THR A 437 6.91 -1.07 20.49
N ILE A 438 6.47 -0.76 21.70
CA ILE A 438 7.05 0.30 22.55
C ILE A 438 8.36 -0.18 23.20
N THR A 439 8.42 -1.47 23.54
CA THR A 439 9.55 -2.14 24.19
C THR A 439 10.32 -3.01 23.22
N HIS A 440 11.49 -3.50 23.62
CA HIS A 440 12.34 -4.34 22.78
C HIS A 440 11.76 -5.75 22.50
N GLY A 441 10.74 -6.19 23.24
CA GLY A 441 10.20 -7.55 23.15
C GLY A 441 11.15 -8.62 23.69
N LYS A 442 12.17 -8.20 24.46
CA LYS A 442 13.17 -9.07 25.07
C LYS A 442 13.15 -8.89 26.57
N PRO A 443 12.14 -9.42 27.28
CA PRO A 443 12.03 -9.31 28.73
C PRO A 443 13.22 -9.99 29.41
N GLN A 444 13.74 -9.34 30.44
CA GLN A 444 14.84 -9.84 31.26
C GLN A 444 14.42 -9.88 32.72
N GLN A 445 14.86 -10.89 33.45
CA GLN A 445 14.66 -10.93 34.92
C GLN A 445 15.51 -9.85 35.54
N THR A 446 14.87 -8.90 36.24
CA THR A 446 15.55 -7.78 36.91
C THR A 446 15.69 -8.00 38.39
N ASP A 447 14.74 -8.70 39.02
CA ASP A 447 14.74 -8.93 40.46
C ASP A 447 14.33 -10.36 40.79
N TYR A 448 14.93 -10.86 41.84
CA TYR A 448 14.58 -12.10 42.50
C TYR A 448 14.45 -11.84 44.02
N LEU A 449 13.26 -12.07 44.54
CA LEU A 449 12.95 -11.83 45.94
C LEU A 449 12.42 -13.11 46.62
N PRO A 450 13.24 -13.87 47.31
CA PRO A 450 12.75 -14.98 48.15
C PRO A 450 11.91 -14.44 49.32
N ILE A 451 10.79 -15.11 49.61
CA ILE A 451 9.89 -14.67 50.70
C ILE A 451 10.49 -15.03 52.06
N ALA A 452 11.18 -16.17 52.18
CA ALA A 452 11.94 -16.56 53.34
C ALA A 452 13.40 -16.81 52.95
N GLU A 453 14.34 -16.52 53.84
CA GLU A 453 15.79 -16.74 53.61
C GLU A 453 16.10 -18.21 53.24
N ALA A 454 15.36 -19.16 53.85
CA ALA A 454 15.50 -20.59 53.56
C ALA A 454 15.07 -21.01 52.12
N ASP A 455 14.32 -20.14 51.40
CA ASP A 455 13.82 -20.43 50.05
C ASP A 455 14.81 -20.06 48.93
N GLY A 456 15.89 -19.38 49.24
CA GLY A 456 16.83 -18.77 48.30
C GLY A 456 17.09 -19.58 47.01
N THR A 457 18.14 -20.38 46.98
CA THR A 457 18.56 -21.12 45.74
C THR A 457 17.51 -22.12 45.26
N ASP A 458 16.79 -22.80 46.19
CA ASP A 458 15.79 -23.82 45.83
C ASP A 458 14.59 -23.22 45.10
N ALA A 459 14.06 -22.08 45.55
CA ALA A 459 12.92 -21.44 44.86
C ALA A 459 13.27 -20.95 43.45
N ARG A 460 14.49 -20.47 43.25
CA ARG A 460 14.97 -20.05 41.97
C ARG A 460 15.09 -21.22 40.98
N LEU A 461 15.64 -22.36 41.45
CA LEU A 461 15.74 -23.58 40.66
C LEU A 461 14.37 -24.13 40.29
N LEU A 462 13.44 -24.19 41.23
CA LEU A 462 12.07 -24.69 41.00
C LEU A 462 11.33 -23.80 39.98
N ALA A 463 11.41 -22.48 40.13
CA ALA A 463 10.80 -21.53 39.21
C ALA A 463 11.38 -21.66 37.81
N ALA A 464 12.70 -21.74 37.67
CA ALA A 464 13.38 -21.89 36.38
C ALA A 464 13.03 -23.22 35.69
N SER A 465 12.90 -24.31 36.47
CA SER A 465 12.51 -25.63 35.96
C SER A 465 11.11 -25.63 35.34
N LEU A 466 10.13 -24.94 35.97
CA LEU A 466 8.80 -24.73 35.43
C LEU A 466 8.83 -23.77 34.23
N ALA A 467 9.55 -22.67 34.37
CA ALA A 467 9.65 -21.63 33.35
C ALA A 467 10.25 -22.10 32.04
N ALA A 468 11.27 -22.96 32.07
CA ALA A 468 11.93 -23.55 30.91
C ALA A 468 11.01 -24.44 30.05
N ARG A 469 9.84 -24.82 30.57
CA ARG A 469 8.83 -25.61 29.85
C ARG A 469 7.71 -24.76 29.26
N SER A 470 7.82 -23.44 29.35
CA SER A 470 6.82 -22.48 28.86
C SER A 470 7.43 -21.59 27.78
N ASP A 471 6.73 -21.46 26.67
CA ASP A 471 7.12 -20.55 25.59
C ASP A 471 6.77 -19.07 25.88
N HIS A 472 6.15 -18.80 27.04
CA HIS A 472 5.77 -17.44 27.39
C HIS A 472 7.01 -16.56 27.65
N PRO A 473 7.13 -15.33 27.07
CA PRO A 473 8.33 -14.50 27.15
C PRO A 473 8.81 -14.22 28.58
N VAL A 474 7.87 -13.99 29.52
CA VAL A 474 8.20 -13.77 30.96
C VAL A 474 8.79 -15.03 31.62
N SER A 475 8.24 -16.20 31.27
CA SER A 475 8.78 -17.49 31.75
C SER A 475 10.19 -17.71 31.21
N ARG A 476 10.39 -17.50 29.90
CA ARG A 476 11.72 -17.62 29.28
C ARG A 476 12.75 -16.70 29.89
N ALA A 477 12.38 -15.49 30.27
CA ALA A 477 13.29 -14.57 30.95
C ALA A 477 13.79 -15.13 32.31
N VAL A 478 12.92 -15.80 33.07
CA VAL A 478 13.30 -16.44 34.33
C VAL A 478 14.17 -17.68 34.11
N ALA A 479 13.85 -18.47 33.07
CA ALA A 479 14.66 -19.64 32.74
C ALA A 479 16.07 -19.25 32.26
N ASN A 480 16.18 -18.27 31.36
CA ASN A 480 17.44 -17.76 30.81
C ASN A 480 18.35 -17.19 31.95
N ALA A 481 17.78 -16.41 32.86
CA ALA A 481 18.55 -15.88 33.99
C ALA A 481 19.11 -16.99 34.91
N ALA A 482 18.40 -18.08 35.06
CA ALA A 482 18.89 -19.24 35.80
C ALA A 482 19.97 -20.03 35.05
N GLU A 483 19.85 -20.13 33.73
CA GLU A 483 20.86 -20.76 32.87
C GLU A 483 22.16 -19.97 32.84
N GLU A 484 22.10 -18.63 32.78
CA GLU A 484 23.27 -17.73 32.91
C GLU A 484 24.01 -17.92 34.21
N ASP A 485 23.29 -18.19 35.28
CA ASP A 485 23.88 -18.50 36.62
C ASP A 485 24.31 -19.97 36.77
N GLY A 486 24.17 -20.78 35.72
CA GLY A 486 24.63 -22.18 35.70
C GLY A 486 23.80 -23.13 36.56
N LEU A 487 22.53 -22.82 36.84
CA LEU A 487 21.65 -23.68 37.61
C LEU A 487 21.19 -24.90 36.79
N ALA A 488 21.37 -26.12 37.32
CA ALA A 488 20.91 -27.34 36.66
C ALA A 488 19.41 -27.54 36.91
N LEU A 489 18.60 -27.45 35.83
CA LEU A 489 17.14 -27.53 35.90
C LEU A 489 16.65 -28.92 36.35
N GLY A 490 15.60 -28.95 37.19
CA GLY A 490 14.95 -30.18 37.64
C GLY A 490 13.98 -30.78 36.63
N VAL A 491 13.59 -32.05 36.86
CA VAL A 491 12.58 -32.72 36.08
C VAL A 491 11.20 -32.26 36.52
N VAL A 492 10.38 -31.82 35.57
CA VAL A 492 9.00 -31.39 35.82
C VAL A 492 8.03 -32.44 35.27
N GLU A 493 7.16 -32.93 36.14
CA GLU A 493 6.08 -33.86 35.80
C GLU A 493 4.73 -33.13 35.81
N ASP A 494 3.72 -33.69 35.10
CA ASP A 494 2.33 -33.15 35.06
C ASP A 494 2.26 -31.64 34.75
N LEU A 495 3.07 -31.16 33.81
CA LEU A 495 3.05 -29.75 33.42
C LEU A 495 1.71 -29.36 32.79
N ALA A 496 1.08 -28.30 33.30
CA ALA A 496 -0.13 -27.73 32.77
C ALA A 496 0.01 -26.22 32.56
N ALA A 497 -0.35 -25.73 31.40
CA ALA A 497 -0.50 -24.31 31.16
C ALA A 497 -1.83 -23.82 31.73
N LEU A 498 -1.80 -22.70 32.46
CA LEU A 498 -2.97 -22.02 33.01
C LEU A 498 -3.21 -20.75 32.21
N PRO A 499 -4.13 -20.75 31.23
CA PRO A 499 -4.32 -19.62 30.31
C PRO A 499 -4.55 -18.29 31.05
N GLY A 500 -3.72 -17.28 30.75
CA GLY A 500 -3.78 -15.95 31.34
C GLY A 500 -3.35 -15.86 32.81
N ARG A 501 -2.79 -16.95 33.38
CA ARG A 501 -2.39 -17.04 34.80
C ARG A 501 -0.94 -17.47 35.01
N GLY A 502 -0.47 -18.46 34.22
CA GLY A 502 0.89 -19.01 34.36
C GLY A 502 0.96 -20.48 34.03
N VAL A 503 1.81 -21.21 34.71
CA VAL A 503 2.03 -22.66 34.57
C VAL A 503 2.01 -23.36 35.93
N SER A 504 1.67 -24.65 35.92
CA SER A 504 1.80 -25.52 37.12
C SER A 504 2.47 -26.83 36.72
N GLY A 505 3.17 -27.45 37.67
CA GLY A 505 3.82 -28.75 37.45
C GLY A 505 4.31 -29.35 38.74
N ARG A 506 4.62 -30.63 38.74
CA ARG A 506 5.16 -31.36 39.89
C ARG A 506 6.70 -31.47 39.80
N ILE A 507 7.37 -31.15 40.89
CA ILE A 507 8.81 -31.38 41.05
C ILE A 507 8.98 -32.13 42.35
N ASP A 508 9.65 -33.26 42.31
CA ASP A 508 9.84 -34.15 43.46
C ASP A 508 8.53 -34.49 44.21
N GLY A 509 7.44 -34.70 43.45
CA GLY A 509 6.11 -35.04 43.94
C GLY A 509 5.32 -33.88 44.53
N VAL A 510 5.88 -32.67 44.64
CA VAL A 510 5.18 -31.45 45.13
C VAL A 510 4.66 -30.64 43.94
N LEU A 511 3.40 -30.19 44.03
CA LEU A 511 2.79 -29.34 43.03
C LEU A 511 3.24 -27.87 43.23
N TYR A 512 3.81 -27.29 42.18
CA TYR A 512 4.18 -25.87 42.16
C TYR A 512 3.42 -25.13 41.12
N HIS A 513 3.18 -23.85 41.37
CA HIS A 513 2.57 -22.90 40.42
C HIS A 513 3.54 -21.74 40.18
N LEU A 514 3.75 -21.37 38.94
CA LEU A 514 4.50 -20.18 38.56
C LEU A 514 3.56 -19.28 37.76
N GLY A 515 3.14 -18.14 38.31
CA GLY A 515 2.16 -17.30 37.65
C GLY A 515 2.06 -15.88 38.19
N ASN A 516 1.12 -15.13 37.62
CA ASN A 516 0.88 -13.73 37.90
C ASN A 516 0.13 -13.51 39.24
N HIS A 517 -0.03 -12.26 39.67
CA HIS A 517 -0.75 -11.85 40.88
C HIS A 517 -2.16 -12.47 40.98
N ARG A 518 -2.89 -12.49 39.87
CA ARG A 518 -4.24 -13.09 39.79
C ARG A 518 -4.26 -14.58 40.18
N LEU A 519 -3.24 -15.33 39.80
CA LEU A 519 -3.11 -16.74 40.22
C LEU A 519 -2.88 -16.85 41.71
N VAL A 520 -2.08 -15.97 42.31
CA VAL A 520 -1.81 -15.94 43.76
C VAL A 520 -3.08 -15.65 44.56
N GLU A 521 -3.93 -14.72 44.06
CA GLU A 521 -5.24 -14.42 44.64
C GLU A 521 -6.19 -15.61 44.59
N GLU A 522 -6.31 -16.25 43.40
CA GLU A 522 -7.17 -17.43 43.20
C GLU A 522 -6.75 -18.61 44.09
N LEU A 523 -5.46 -18.77 44.39
CA LEU A 523 -4.94 -19.77 45.29
C LEU A 523 -5.16 -19.40 46.75
N GLY A 524 -5.64 -18.17 47.04
CA GLY A 524 -5.84 -17.69 48.40
C GLY A 524 -4.55 -17.45 49.21
N LEU A 525 -3.42 -17.25 48.48
CA LEU A 525 -2.09 -17.11 49.08
C LEU A 525 -1.63 -15.64 49.22
N CYS A 526 -2.47 -14.68 48.79
CA CYS A 526 -2.14 -13.26 48.83
C CYS A 526 -2.31 -12.72 50.29
N SER A 527 -1.23 -12.22 50.86
CA SER A 527 -1.27 -11.51 52.12
C SER A 527 -1.04 -10.01 51.90
N PRO A 528 -1.50 -9.11 52.82
CA PRO A 528 -1.28 -7.67 52.63
C PRO A 528 0.20 -7.28 52.49
N ALA A 529 1.10 -7.96 53.16
CA ALA A 529 2.55 -7.73 53.06
C ALA A 529 3.13 -8.21 51.73
N LEU A 530 2.54 -9.25 51.14
CA LEU A 530 2.92 -9.73 49.79
C LEU A 530 2.39 -8.78 48.72
N GLU A 531 1.16 -8.33 48.87
CA GLU A 531 0.51 -7.36 47.97
C GLU A 531 1.31 -6.05 47.89
N GLU A 532 1.76 -5.52 49.01
CA GLU A 532 2.62 -4.33 49.05
C GLU A 532 3.93 -4.52 48.30
N ARG A 533 4.56 -5.71 48.37
CA ARG A 533 5.77 -6.04 47.62
C ARG A 533 5.51 -6.18 46.11
N LEU A 534 4.42 -6.84 45.74
CA LEU A 534 3.97 -6.96 44.34
C LEU A 534 3.72 -5.58 43.75
N ASP A 535 2.91 -4.76 44.40
CA ASP A 535 2.60 -3.40 43.99
C ASP A 535 3.86 -2.53 43.87
N ALA A 536 4.82 -2.66 44.79
CA ALA A 536 6.06 -1.87 44.75
C ALA A 536 6.91 -2.17 43.50
N LEU A 537 6.95 -3.44 43.04
CA LEU A 537 7.65 -3.84 41.84
C LEU A 537 6.86 -3.44 40.58
N GLU A 538 5.54 -3.61 40.62
CA GLU A 538 4.66 -3.27 39.49
C GLU A 538 4.61 -1.76 39.21
N ARG A 539 4.65 -0.92 40.26
CA ARG A 539 4.79 0.56 40.12
C ARG A 539 6.11 0.99 39.47
N GLN A 540 7.12 0.12 39.45
CA GLN A 540 8.36 0.35 38.68
C GLN A 540 8.25 -0.05 37.20
N GLY A 541 7.09 -0.46 36.76
CA GLY A 541 6.86 -0.91 35.36
C GLY A 541 7.29 -2.34 35.09
N LYS A 542 7.50 -3.17 36.14
CA LYS A 542 7.91 -4.56 36.00
C LYS A 542 6.72 -5.51 36.01
N THR A 543 6.79 -6.58 35.25
CA THR A 543 5.85 -7.69 35.34
C THR A 543 6.32 -8.66 36.41
N VAL A 544 5.47 -8.95 37.39
CA VAL A 544 5.84 -9.83 38.53
C VAL A 544 5.15 -11.18 38.38
N ILE A 545 5.92 -12.25 38.54
CA ILE A 545 5.41 -13.61 38.67
C ILE A 545 5.88 -14.21 40.01
N ALA A 546 5.02 -15.03 40.57
CA ALA A 546 5.26 -15.68 41.87
C ALA A 546 5.39 -17.18 41.71
N LEU A 547 6.35 -17.78 42.37
CA LEU A 547 6.41 -19.21 42.62
C LEU A 547 5.64 -19.54 43.88
N CYS A 548 4.61 -20.40 43.74
CA CYS A 548 3.78 -20.87 44.86
C CYS A 548 3.90 -22.38 45.02
N ASP A 549 3.93 -22.83 46.27
CA ASP A 549 3.60 -24.20 46.64
C ASP A 549 2.13 -24.24 47.17
N PRO A 550 1.56 -25.40 47.57
CA PRO A 550 0.19 -25.45 48.04
C PRO A 550 -0.12 -24.67 49.31
N GLN A 551 0.89 -24.18 50.03
CA GLN A 551 0.73 -23.55 51.32
C GLN A 551 1.12 -22.07 51.35
N ARG A 552 2.05 -21.66 50.48
CA ARG A 552 2.58 -20.29 50.49
C ARG A 552 3.25 -19.88 49.17
N VAL A 553 3.46 -18.58 49.03
CA VAL A 553 4.38 -18.02 48.01
C VAL A 553 5.81 -18.20 48.50
N ARG A 554 6.68 -18.77 47.64
CA ARG A 554 8.09 -19.03 47.94
C ARG A 554 8.99 -17.88 47.51
N ALA A 555 8.73 -17.33 46.29
CA ALA A 555 9.54 -16.25 45.77
C ALA A 555 8.76 -15.42 44.76
N LEU A 556 9.21 -14.18 44.56
CA LEU A 556 8.78 -13.28 43.50
C LEU A 556 9.90 -13.08 42.48
N PHE A 557 9.55 -13.05 41.21
CA PHE A 557 10.44 -12.76 40.12
C PHE A 557 9.88 -11.57 39.36
N ALA A 558 10.67 -10.50 39.26
CA ALA A 558 10.28 -9.34 38.45
C ALA A 558 11.04 -9.38 37.14
N VAL A 559 10.29 -9.17 36.07
CA VAL A 559 10.78 -9.15 34.72
C VAL A 559 10.43 -7.79 34.06
N ALA A 560 11.39 -7.16 33.47
CA ALA A 560 11.18 -5.91 32.75
C ALA A 560 11.60 -6.06 31.29
N ASP A 561 10.82 -5.42 30.41
CA ASP A 561 11.16 -5.26 29.01
C ASP A 561 11.50 -3.79 28.75
N GLY A 562 12.71 -3.53 28.30
CA GLY A 562 13.25 -2.18 28.15
C GLY A 562 12.45 -1.38 27.10
N VAL A 563 12.15 -0.13 27.40
CA VAL A 563 11.54 0.81 26.47
C VAL A 563 12.58 1.23 25.43
N LYS A 564 12.22 1.18 24.15
CA LYS A 564 13.07 1.68 23.05
C LYS A 564 13.21 3.20 23.13
N ASP A 565 14.40 3.73 22.96
CA ASP A 565 14.64 5.19 22.91
C ASP A 565 13.89 5.85 21.75
N SER A 566 13.78 5.14 20.61
CA SER A 566 12.99 5.57 19.45
C SER A 566 11.49 5.75 19.77
N SER A 567 10.95 5.01 20.74
CA SER A 567 9.54 5.13 21.14
C SER A 567 9.22 6.48 21.77
N ARG A 568 10.09 7.00 22.64
CA ARG A 568 9.90 8.33 23.25
C ARG A 568 9.92 9.44 22.21
N GLU A 569 10.83 9.35 21.25
CA GLU A 569 10.94 10.31 20.16
C GLU A 569 9.70 10.25 19.27
N ALA A 570 9.27 9.05 18.86
CA ALA A 570 8.08 8.84 18.05
C ALA A 570 6.80 9.41 18.69
N ILE A 571 6.58 9.18 19.99
CA ILE A 571 5.43 9.71 20.73
C ILE A 571 5.44 11.24 20.73
N ARG A 572 6.60 11.85 21.06
CA ARG A 572 6.74 13.31 21.02
C ARG A 572 6.46 13.89 19.64
N GLU A 573 6.92 13.24 18.58
CA GLU A 573 6.67 13.68 17.21
C GLU A 573 5.21 13.48 16.78
N LEU A 574 4.53 12.42 17.22
CA LEU A 574 3.11 12.21 17.00
C LEU A 574 2.28 13.33 17.65
N HIS A 575 2.61 13.70 18.91
CA HIS A 575 1.98 14.83 19.60
C HIS A 575 2.20 16.16 18.84
N ALA A 576 3.41 16.39 18.30
CA ALA A 576 3.68 17.58 17.48
C ALA A 576 2.86 17.60 16.17
N LEU A 577 2.31 16.46 15.77
CA LEU A 577 1.38 16.29 14.66
C LEU A 577 -0.10 16.25 15.09
N ASP A 578 -0.43 16.62 16.33
CA ASP A 578 -1.78 16.55 16.91
C ASP A 578 -2.40 15.15 16.86
N VAL A 579 -1.58 14.11 16.97
CA VAL A 579 -2.01 12.72 17.05
C VAL A 579 -1.84 12.23 18.49
N LYS A 580 -2.94 11.85 19.12
CA LYS A 580 -2.97 11.31 20.48
C LYS A 580 -2.58 9.83 20.50
N THR A 581 -2.07 9.37 21.63
CA THR A 581 -1.52 8.03 21.78
C THR A 581 -2.22 7.25 22.89
N LEU A 582 -2.47 5.96 22.64
CA LEU A 582 -3.12 5.04 23.56
C LEU A 582 -2.32 3.74 23.61
N MET A 583 -1.88 3.33 24.77
CA MET A 583 -1.23 2.02 24.95
C MET A 583 -2.26 0.97 25.38
N LEU A 584 -2.22 -0.19 24.69
CA LEU A 584 -3.06 -1.36 24.95
C LEU A 584 -2.17 -2.55 25.31
N THR A 585 -2.34 -3.12 26.50
CA THR A 585 -1.50 -4.24 26.97
C THR A 585 -2.28 -5.25 27.79
N GLY A 586 -1.82 -6.50 27.75
CA GLY A 586 -2.29 -7.55 28.69
C GLY A 586 -1.71 -7.44 30.09
N ASP A 587 -0.71 -6.60 30.30
CA ASP A 587 -0.13 -6.37 31.62
C ASP A 587 -1.13 -5.67 32.56
N ASN A 588 -0.80 -5.69 33.87
CA ASN A 588 -1.64 -5.00 34.82
C ASN A 588 -1.68 -3.47 34.60
N PRO A 589 -2.72 -2.78 35.11
CA PRO A 589 -2.88 -1.35 34.89
C PRO A 589 -1.77 -0.49 35.48
N HIS A 590 -1.11 -0.93 36.54
CA HIS A 590 -0.03 -0.18 37.20
C HIS A 590 1.22 -0.17 36.34
N THR A 591 1.62 -1.32 35.79
CA THR A 591 2.72 -1.45 34.85
C THR A 591 2.42 -0.65 33.57
N ALA A 592 1.16 -0.74 33.04
CA ALA A 592 0.74 0.03 31.93
C ALA A 592 0.87 1.55 32.12
N ALA A 593 0.39 2.05 33.27
CA ALA A 593 0.49 3.47 33.62
C ALA A 593 1.95 3.93 33.80
N ALA A 594 2.80 3.11 34.43
CA ALA A 594 4.21 3.44 34.62
C ALA A 594 4.97 3.58 33.31
N ILE A 595 4.79 2.64 32.36
CA ILE A 595 5.42 2.68 31.05
C ILE A 595 4.88 3.85 30.23
N ALA A 596 3.54 4.08 30.23
CA ALA A 596 2.93 5.21 29.55
C ALA A 596 3.49 6.55 30.01
N ALA A 597 3.63 6.74 31.32
CA ALA A 597 4.24 7.94 31.91
C ALA A 597 5.72 8.10 31.51
N GLN A 598 6.49 6.99 31.44
CA GLN A 598 7.90 7.00 31.06
C GLN A 598 8.10 7.43 29.60
N VAL A 599 7.16 7.08 28.70
CA VAL A 599 7.23 7.35 27.25
C VAL A 599 6.48 8.63 26.88
N GLY A 600 5.56 9.08 27.73
CA GLY A 600 4.72 10.26 27.50
C GLY A 600 3.43 9.96 26.72
N ILE A 601 2.89 8.74 26.83
CA ILE A 601 1.64 8.32 26.18
C ILE A 601 0.43 8.93 26.91
N ASP A 602 -0.60 9.40 26.15
CA ASP A 602 -1.74 10.11 26.72
C ASP A 602 -2.67 9.24 27.56
N ALA A 603 -2.84 7.98 27.17
CA ALA A 603 -3.71 7.03 27.87
C ALA A 603 -3.15 5.60 27.80
N ALA A 604 -3.39 4.81 28.84
CA ALA A 604 -3.02 3.39 28.88
C ALA A 604 -4.18 2.53 29.40
N ARG A 605 -4.29 1.31 28.87
CA ARG A 605 -5.23 0.28 29.30
C ARG A 605 -4.48 -1.02 29.52
N GLY A 606 -4.60 -1.60 30.72
CA GLY A 606 -4.02 -2.87 31.09
C GLY A 606 -5.06 -3.97 31.27
N ASN A 607 -4.63 -5.20 31.51
CA ASN A 607 -5.43 -6.42 31.67
C ASN A 607 -6.33 -6.72 30.44
N LEU A 608 -5.88 -6.38 29.24
CA LEU A 608 -6.66 -6.55 28.03
C LEU A 608 -6.43 -7.92 27.38
N LEU A 609 -7.50 -8.59 27.02
CA LEU A 609 -7.51 -9.70 26.07
C LEU A 609 -7.54 -9.15 24.63
N PRO A 610 -7.23 -9.96 23.60
CA PRO A 610 -7.29 -9.52 22.22
C PRO A 610 -8.62 -8.88 21.83
N GLU A 611 -9.75 -9.42 22.30
CA GLU A 611 -11.09 -8.87 22.05
C GLU A 611 -11.32 -7.52 22.75
N ASP A 612 -10.66 -7.29 23.89
CA ASP A 612 -10.75 -6.01 24.61
C ASP A 612 -9.98 -4.92 23.85
N LYS A 613 -8.81 -5.24 23.27
CA LYS A 613 -8.07 -4.34 22.40
C LYS A 613 -8.91 -3.90 21.20
N LEU A 614 -9.63 -4.84 20.59
CA LEU A 614 -10.58 -4.54 19.50
C LEU A 614 -11.65 -3.55 19.96
N ARG A 615 -12.28 -3.80 21.12
CA ARG A 615 -13.34 -2.93 21.67
C ARG A 615 -12.84 -1.52 21.99
N GLU A 616 -11.62 -1.37 22.48
CA GLU A 616 -11.01 -0.05 22.73
C GLU A 616 -10.81 0.74 21.42
N VAL A 617 -10.39 0.08 20.34
CA VAL A 617 -10.28 0.69 19.02
C VAL A 617 -11.67 1.12 18.51
N GLU A 618 -12.68 0.26 18.61
CA GLU A 618 -14.06 0.57 18.20
C GLU A 618 -14.68 1.71 19.00
N ALA A 619 -14.44 1.75 20.31
CA ALA A 619 -14.92 2.83 21.17
C ALA A 619 -14.38 4.20 20.72
N ARG A 620 -13.10 4.28 20.35
CA ARG A 620 -12.50 5.52 19.83
C ARG A 620 -13.04 5.89 18.46
N GLN A 621 -13.30 4.90 17.60
CA GLN A 621 -13.93 5.14 16.29
C GLN A 621 -15.37 5.62 16.43
N ALA A 622 -16.12 5.12 17.42
CA ALA A 622 -17.49 5.56 17.70
C ALA A 622 -17.57 7.05 18.10
N ASP A 623 -16.51 7.58 18.73
CA ASP A 623 -16.39 9.03 19.02
C ASP A 623 -16.08 9.88 17.77
N GLY A 624 -16.07 9.29 16.57
CA GLY A 624 -15.74 9.96 15.31
C GLY A 624 -14.24 10.13 15.05
N SER A 625 -13.38 9.58 15.90
CA SER A 625 -11.92 9.61 15.74
C SER A 625 -11.46 8.64 14.65
N ARG A 626 -10.35 8.99 13.98
CA ARG A 626 -9.61 8.07 13.11
C ARG A 626 -8.48 7.43 13.88
N VAL A 627 -8.51 6.11 13.96
CA VAL A 627 -7.64 5.32 14.83
C VAL A 627 -6.68 4.48 14.00
N GLY A 628 -5.37 4.63 14.27
CA GLY A 628 -4.34 3.68 13.86
C GLY A 628 -4.09 2.66 14.97
N MET A 629 -3.88 1.40 14.64
CA MET A 629 -3.44 0.36 15.58
C MET A 629 -2.08 -0.16 15.17
N VAL A 630 -1.16 -0.24 16.10
CA VAL A 630 0.22 -0.75 15.90
C VAL A 630 0.42 -1.98 16.76
N GLY A 631 0.88 -3.06 16.16
CA GLY A 631 1.18 -4.31 16.84
C GLY A 631 2.10 -5.21 16.02
N ASP A 632 2.67 -6.23 16.64
CA ASP A 632 3.64 -7.16 16.05
C ASP A 632 3.13 -8.61 15.98
N GLY A 633 2.08 -8.94 16.73
CA GLY A 633 1.66 -10.30 17.00
C GLY A 633 0.31 -10.72 16.41
N ILE A 634 0.09 -12.03 16.45
CA ILE A 634 -1.20 -12.68 16.09
C ILE A 634 -2.33 -12.17 17.00
N ASN A 635 -2.01 -11.86 18.27
CA ASN A 635 -2.99 -11.38 19.23
C ASN A 635 -3.58 -10.01 18.88
N ASP A 636 -2.89 -9.21 18.09
CA ASP A 636 -3.32 -7.89 17.68
C ASP A 636 -4.05 -7.88 16.35
N ALA A 637 -4.02 -9.00 15.59
CA ALA A 637 -4.61 -9.09 14.25
C ALA A 637 -6.08 -8.63 14.20
N PRO A 638 -6.98 -8.97 15.14
CA PRO A 638 -8.35 -8.45 15.13
C PRO A 638 -8.43 -6.93 15.27
N ALA A 639 -7.62 -6.34 16.15
CA ALA A 639 -7.57 -4.90 16.36
C ALA A 639 -6.91 -4.16 15.18
N LEU A 640 -5.85 -4.75 14.57
CA LEU A 640 -5.19 -4.26 13.36
C LEU A 640 -6.17 -4.22 12.17
N ALA A 641 -6.96 -5.29 11.97
CA ALA A 641 -7.96 -5.37 10.91
C ALA A 641 -9.08 -4.35 11.07
N ARG A 642 -9.46 -4.06 12.32
CA ARG A 642 -10.60 -3.20 12.63
C ARG A 642 -10.28 -1.72 12.63
N ALA A 643 -9.04 -1.35 12.91
CA ALA A 643 -8.57 0.03 12.89
C ALA A 643 -8.73 0.66 11.50
N ASP A 644 -8.83 2.00 11.44
CA ASP A 644 -8.83 2.71 10.16
C ASP A 644 -7.53 2.47 9.39
N ILE A 645 -6.41 2.32 10.12
CA ILE A 645 -5.13 1.88 9.57
C ILE A 645 -4.46 0.94 10.59
N GLY A 646 -4.28 -0.33 10.22
CA GLY A 646 -3.41 -1.24 10.94
C GLY A 646 -1.96 -1.06 10.52
N PHE A 647 -1.04 -1.00 11.49
CA PHE A 647 0.40 -0.95 11.29
C PHE A 647 1.05 -2.20 11.89
N ALA A 648 1.63 -3.04 11.06
CA ALA A 648 2.45 -4.17 11.52
C ALA A 648 3.88 -3.70 11.75
N MET A 649 4.47 -4.13 12.90
CA MET A 649 5.85 -3.81 13.27
C MET A 649 6.82 -4.89 12.83
N GLY A 650 7.97 -4.45 12.29
CA GLY A 650 9.15 -5.27 12.05
C GLY A 650 9.10 -6.22 10.86
N ALA A 651 10.26 -6.49 10.27
CA ALA A 651 10.44 -7.55 9.28
C ALA A 651 10.24 -8.95 9.89
N ALA A 652 10.30 -9.05 11.24
CA ALA A 652 10.06 -10.25 12.02
C ALA A 652 8.62 -10.37 12.53
N GLY A 653 7.74 -9.39 12.23
CA GLY A 653 6.30 -9.48 12.55
C GLY A 653 5.72 -10.77 11.99
N THR A 654 4.76 -11.35 12.70
CA THR A 654 4.11 -12.57 12.23
C THR A 654 3.50 -12.33 10.84
N ASP A 655 3.60 -13.30 9.95
CA ASP A 655 3.03 -13.20 8.59
C ASP A 655 1.56 -12.77 8.65
N THR A 656 0.81 -13.25 9.65
CA THR A 656 -0.58 -12.86 9.90
C THR A 656 -0.75 -11.36 10.20
N ALA A 657 0.13 -10.76 11.01
CA ALA A 657 0.05 -9.31 11.29
C ALA A 657 0.36 -8.49 10.03
N ILE A 658 1.38 -8.91 9.27
CA ILE A 658 1.74 -8.27 8.02
C ILE A 658 0.61 -8.40 6.99
N GLU A 659 -0.02 -9.56 6.85
CA GLU A 659 -1.14 -9.76 5.93
C GLU A 659 -2.37 -8.92 6.30
N THR A 660 -2.65 -8.78 7.59
CA THR A 660 -3.84 -8.10 8.11
C THR A 660 -3.70 -6.58 8.08
N ALA A 661 -2.50 -6.06 8.33
CA ALA A 661 -2.26 -4.61 8.40
C ALA A 661 -2.29 -3.94 7.03
N GLY A 662 -2.82 -2.72 6.97
CA GLY A 662 -2.79 -1.87 5.78
C GLY A 662 -1.44 -1.21 5.52
N VAL A 663 -0.59 -1.13 6.56
CA VAL A 663 0.77 -0.57 6.51
C VAL A 663 1.70 -1.49 7.29
N ALA A 664 2.88 -1.81 6.74
CA ALA A 664 3.92 -2.53 7.46
C ALA A 664 5.17 -1.65 7.59
N LEU A 665 5.73 -1.59 8.79
CA LEU A 665 7.00 -0.94 9.10
C LEU A 665 8.08 -2.01 9.05
N MET A 666 9.08 -1.84 8.16
CA MET A 666 10.05 -2.91 7.85
C MET A 666 11.12 -3.12 8.92
N ASP A 667 11.21 -2.21 9.86
CA ASP A 667 12.03 -2.30 11.06
C ASP A 667 11.17 -2.09 12.32
N ASP A 668 11.77 -2.27 13.48
CA ASP A 668 11.11 -2.08 14.75
C ASP A 668 11.17 -0.63 15.27
N ASP A 669 11.22 0.36 14.35
CA ASP A 669 11.34 1.77 14.69
C ASP A 669 10.00 2.52 14.60
N LEU A 670 9.46 2.89 15.75
CA LEU A 670 8.22 3.67 15.84
C LEU A 670 8.31 5.08 15.23
N ARG A 671 9.50 5.65 15.00
CA ARG A 671 9.67 6.96 14.35
C ARG A 671 9.13 6.98 12.91
N LYS A 672 8.92 5.82 12.31
CA LYS A 672 8.26 5.69 11.00
C LYS A 672 6.78 6.07 11.01
N LEU A 673 6.10 6.01 12.14
CA LEU A 673 4.71 6.46 12.27
C LEU A 673 4.55 7.97 12.02
N PRO A 674 5.26 8.86 12.74
CA PRO A 674 5.20 10.28 12.42
C PRO A 674 5.69 10.61 11.01
N GLN A 675 6.70 9.87 10.47
CA GLN A 675 7.13 10.01 9.08
C GLN A 675 6.00 9.66 8.10
N PHE A 676 5.26 8.57 8.34
CA PHE A 676 4.08 8.20 7.56
C PHE A 676 3.00 9.29 7.60
N VAL A 677 2.68 9.85 8.77
CA VAL A 677 1.68 10.93 8.89
C VAL A 677 2.11 12.17 8.12
N ARG A 678 3.40 12.57 8.20
CA ARG A 678 3.96 13.70 7.44
C ARG A 678 3.90 13.46 5.93
N LEU A 679 4.26 12.25 5.49
CA LEU A 679 4.17 11.83 4.09
C LEU A 679 2.73 11.91 3.59
N SER A 680 1.77 11.38 4.34
CA SER A 680 0.34 11.42 4.04
C SER A 680 -0.17 12.85 3.91
N ARG A 681 0.14 13.73 4.87
CA ARG A 681 -0.23 15.16 4.85
C ARG A 681 0.39 15.89 3.66
N THR A 682 1.66 15.62 3.36
CA THR A 682 2.36 16.22 2.22
C THR A 682 1.77 15.75 0.89
N THR A 683 1.47 14.46 0.75
CA THR A 683 0.85 13.89 -0.45
C THR A 683 -0.50 14.57 -0.71
N HIS A 684 -1.32 14.72 0.32
CA HIS A 684 -2.60 15.41 0.21
C HIS A 684 -2.44 16.89 -0.15
N ALA A 685 -1.49 17.60 0.45
CA ALA A 685 -1.23 19.00 0.13
C ALA A 685 -0.83 19.18 -1.35
N ILE A 686 0.01 18.29 -1.89
CA ILE A 686 0.39 18.28 -3.30
C ILE A 686 -0.81 17.95 -4.20
N LEU A 687 -1.66 16.99 -3.82
CA LEU A 687 -2.91 16.70 -4.54
C LEU A 687 -3.83 17.93 -4.59
N ALA A 688 -4.02 18.60 -3.46
CA ALA A 688 -4.83 19.82 -3.39
C ALA A 688 -4.24 20.95 -4.26
N GLN A 689 -2.91 21.16 -4.20
CA GLN A 689 -2.21 22.12 -5.04
C GLN A 689 -2.42 21.81 -6.53
N ASN A 690 -2.27 20.57 -6.92
CA ASN A 690 -2.45 20.13 -8.30
C ASN A 690 -3.87 20.33 -8.81
N ILE A 691 -4.86 19.99 -7.99
CA ILE A 691 -6.28 20.21 -8.33
C ILE A 691 -6.56 21.69 -8.50
N THR A 692 -6.11 22.53 -7.55
CA THR A 692 -6.30 23.97 -7.60
C THR A 692 -5.61 24.60 -8.82
N LEU A 693 -4.38 24.19 -9.10
CA LEU A 693 -3.62 24.68 -10.24
C LEU A 693 -4.27 24.31 -11.58
N ALA A 694 -4.67 23.01 -11.73
CA ALA A 694 -5.32 22.54 -12.93
C ALA A 694 -6.67 23.26 -13.20
N LEU A 695 -7.49 23.43 -12.17
CA LEU A 695 -8.78 24.13 -12.29
C LEU A 695 -8.58 25.64 -12.49
N GLY A 696 -7.60 26.25 -11.82
CA GLY A 696 -7.30 27.68 -11.94
C GLY A 696 -6.85 28.04 -13.36
N ILE A 697 -5.91 27.30 -13.94
CA ILE A 697 -5.47 27.51 -15.33
C ILE A 697 -6.66 27.37 -16.28
N LYS A 698 -7.49 26.33 -16.12
CA LYS A 698 -8.68 26.13 -16.97
C LYS A 698 -9.68 27.25 -16.84
N ALA A 699 -9.94 27.77 -15.66
CA ALA A 699 -10.86 28.89 -15.43
C ALA A 699 -10.38 30.16 -16.14
N VAL A 700 -9.08 30.45 -16.11
CA VAL A 700 -8.49 31.60 -16.81
C VAL A 700 -8.67 31.46 -18.33
N PHE A 701 -8.29 30.32 -18.91
CA PHE A 701 -8.39 30.13 -20.35
C PHE A 701 -9.85 30.02 -20.83
N LEU A 702 -10.75 29.47 -20.01
CA LEU A 702 -12.18 29.50 -20.28
C LEU A 702 -12.72 30.93 -20.36
N ALA A 703 -12.32 31.79 -19.42
CA ALA A 703 -12.72 33.20 -19.43
C ALA A 703 -12.21 33.93 -20.69
N LEU A 704 -10.94 33.70 -21.08
CA LEU A 704 -10.36 34.23 -22.32
C LEU A 704 -11.13 33.75 -23.56
N THR A 705 -11.51 32.49 -23.61
CA THR A 705 -12.29 31.91 -24.73
C THR A 705 -13.68 32.53 -24.82
N LEU A 706 -14.36 32.73 -23.70
CA LEU A 706 -15.66 33.40 -23.66
C LEU A 706 -15.55 34.89 -24.06
N ALA A 707 -14.42 35.55 -23.75
CA ALA A 707 -14.12 36.90 -24.20
C ALA A 707 -13.82 36.98 -25.73
N GLY A 708 -13.60 35.81 -26.39
CA GLY A 708 -13.31 35.78 -27.82
C GLY A 708 -11.83 35.79 -28.19
N GLU A 709 -10.93 35.79 -27.19
CA GLU A 709 -9.47 35.83 -27.36
C GLU A 709 -8.80 34.45 -27.40
N GLY A 710 -9.57 33.38 -27.17
CA GLY A 710 -9.05 32.02 -27.08
C GLY A 710 -8.80 31.37 -28.44
N THR A 711 -7.62 30.80 -28.67
CA THR A 711 -7.28 29.99 -29.86
C THR A 711 -7.13 28.52 -29.50
N LEU A 712 -7.26 27.62 -30.49
CA LEU A 712 -7.11 26.17 -30.28
C LEU A 712 -5.73 25.78 -29.76
N TRP A 713 -4.65 26.36 -30.30
CA TRP A 713 -3.31 26.05 -29.85
C TRP A 713 -3.02 26.58 -28.44
N MET A 714 -3.56 27.76 -28.07
CA MET A 714 -3.50 28.28 -26.69
C MET A 714 -4.20 27.32 -25.71
N ALA A 715 -5.35 26.76 -26.11
CA ALA A 715 -6.10 25.80 -25.34
C ALA A 715 -5.28 24.53 -25.03
N VAL A 716 -4.64 23.96 -26.05
CA VAL A 716 -3.79 22.77 -25.91
C VAL A 716 -2.54 23.08 -25.11
N PHE A 717 -1.89 24.23 -25.36
CA PHE A 717 -0.69 24.63 -24.62
C PHE A 717 -0.98 24.83 -23.13
N ALA A 718 -2.11 25.42 -22.79
CA ALA A 718 -2.55 25.57 -21.40
C ALA A 718 -2.81 24.23 -20.73
N ASP A 719 -3.50 23.30 -21.41
CA ASP A 719 -3.78 21.97 -20.88
C ASP A 719 -2.53 21.12 -20.70
N MET A 720 -1.60 21.15 -21.67
CA MET A 720 -0.29 20.49 -21.57
C MET A 720 0.56 21.11 -20.47
N GLY A 721 0.63 22.46 -20.40
CA GLY A 721 1.37 23.17 -19.36
C GLY A 721 0.87 22.82 -17.98
N ALA A 722 -0.45 22.80 -17.79
CA ALA A 722 -1.07 22.36 -16.55
C ALA A 722 -0.71 20.91 -16.22
N SER A 723 -0.79 19.98 -17.19
CA SER A 723 -0.47 18.56 -17.01
C SER A 723 1.00 18.36 -16.60
N LEU A 724 1.94 19.05 -17.26
CA LEU A 724 3.35 19.00 -16.89
C LEU A 724 3.61 19.55 -15.49
N LEU A 725 3.02 20.69 -15.15
CA LEU A 725 3.19 21.30 -13.84
C LEU A 725 2.70 20.39 -12.71
N VAL A 726 1.52 19.77 -12.84
CA VAL A 726 0.97 18.87 -11.83
C VAL A 726 1.78 17.58 -11.72
N VAL A 727 2.29 17.04 -12.83
CA VAL A 727 3.17 15.87 -12.83
C VAL A 727 4.49 16.16 -12.12
N PHE A 728 5.18 17.25 -12.49
CA PHE A 728 6.42 17.64 -11.81
C PHE A 728 6.22 17.94 -10.34
N ASN A 729 5.09 18.57 -9.97
CA ASN A 729 4.75 18.80 -8.56
C ASN A 729 4.54 17.47 -7.82
N GLY A 730 3.86 16.48 -8.42
CA GLY A 730 3.69 15.13 -7.85
C GLY A 730 5.02 14.40 -7.64
N LEU A 731 5.93 14.47 -8.63
CA LEU A 731 7.26 13.86 -8.57
C LEU A 731 8.18 14.48 -7.49
N ARG A 732 7.86 15.66 -6.93
CA ARG A 732 8.60 16.25 -5.80
C ARG A 732 8.60 15.35 -4.57
N LEU A 733 7.57 14.51 -4.37
CA LEU A 733 7.53 13.52 -3.27
C LEU A 733 8.71 12.57 -3.29
N LEU A 734 9.21 12.20 -4.48
CA LEU A 734 10.36 11.32 -4.63
C LEU A 734 11.69 11.90 -4.11
N ARG A 735 11.78 13.22 -3.98
CA ARG A 735 12.99 13.94 -3.56
C ARG A 735 12.90 14.49 -2.14
N LYS A 736 11.72 14.51 -1.55
CA LYS A 736 11.50 15.08 -0.22
C LYS A 736 11.98 14.10 0.86
N ARG A 737 12.66 14.63 1.88
CA ARG A 737 12.99 13.90 3.12
C ARG A 737 11.87 14.16 4.14
N PHE A 738 11.49 13.14 4.89
CA PHE A 738 10.38 13.17 5.84
C PHE A 738 10.86 12.89 7.27
#